data_7643ed9965c3e40b723cc1600fae040b
#
_entry.id   7643ed9965c3e40b723cc1600fae040b
#
_cell.length_a   1.000
_cell.length_b   1.000
_cell.length_c   1.000
_cell.angle_alpha   90.00
_cell.angle_beta   90.00
_cell.angle_gamma   90.00
#
_symmetry.space_group_name_H-M   'P 1'
#
loop_
_entity.id
_entity.type
_entity.pdbx_description
1 polymer ?
#
loop_
_entity_poly.entity_id
_entity_poly.type
_entity_poly.pdbx_seq_one_letter_code
_entity_poly.pdbx_strand_id
1 'polypeptide(L)'
;MDRKFDIKTLKENLQGGLSGYRPRPFWSWNDDLKKEELLRQIDQMKEKGIGGFFMHARGGLKTEYLSKEWFDCIRACTERAKELGMEAWGYDENGWPSGFAGMKLLEDSANHEQYLVRKVGDFDPSANASYLVKDGKCVRVSESKGEGEYINVYVKTNPSVVDVMNPAIVRKFIDLTHERYKKELGDDFGKYMLGFFTDEPQYYRWETPYSSCLAERMKKEYGVDLWDELGKLFCDAEGSKRFRYLYWNCAHKQFVESFIKQIYDWCNENGCRITGHDIEESRLFTQMWCCGGLMDFYEYEHIPGMDWLGRNVGDELAPKQLGSSAEQLGKKLAITETFACCGWDVTPGELKKLVDWQFVNGVNQICQHLMAYAIHGERKRDYPLTYSEHMAWFERYGLFNEYFSRLGYLISESRNEVNVLLLHPIKSAYLTYDRDNDFESIKTLELSFKELIDRFSREQIPHHYGDENLMARHGSVKNGKLIVGNYAYDFVVLPEAEGMDKTTLALLGEFVKQGGKLVLEGKKPSFLEGEPYAFDEIYATATEEDIVASVPYTITPHVQGVYSAYRKGKTGDFLYIVNVSGESVGVKVRCPSRYPVLLDLETLETSVPETEGGNVLLTLADGGSAILLQSDAPYTKGFAKSGGEIDLGGKWKVVSRTPNTLAIDKASLSYDGVSFEEKAYIPAIFYKLIGEKYRGRIWLKYTFRAETLPENIRMECENMGIFSCKVNGKEIDPKAGGTLDKSFLTADIAGALEKGENEIVFGIDFYERDYVYFVLDDVRGEKESLKNCLSYDSEIEAIYLLGDFGVKDKELKFKDGCYLSDGSYELTAPVSEILAERPLTEQGYLFFAGHIVLGKKVVIDKEHDALVLSGRHAVADVSVDGKFVRSMLFGNTLDLSAFADGNEHELTIALYSGNRNLYGPFHCKTYEPLAVGPQNFDFIGTWKGYESPDYRESYSFVPFSLIRK
;
A
#
# COMPACT_ATOMS: atom_id res chain seq x y z
N MET A 1 -15.15 1.06 37.08
CA MET A 1 -14.77 -0.36 37.25
C MET A 1 -13.27 -0.41 37.41
N ASP A 2 -12.79 -0.92 38.56
CA ASP A 2 -11.36 -1.15 38.74
C ASP A 2 -10.92 -2.17 37.72
N ARG A 3 -10.16 -1.70 36.72
CA ARG A 3 -9.59 -2.54 35.65
C ARG A 3 -8.47 -3.35 36.27
N LYS A 4 -8.63 -4.65 36.44
CA LYS A 4 -7.57 -5.55 36.89
C LYS A 4 -6.77 -6.01 35.67
N PHE A 5 -5.47 -5.89 35.76
CA PHE A 5 -4.53 -6.52 34.84
C PHE A 5 -4.71 -8.04 34.85
N ASP A 6 -5.14 -8.61 33.73
CA ASP A 6 -5.42 -10.05 33.58
C ASP A 6 -4.69 -10.63 32.35
N ILE A 7 -3.46 -11.02 32.58
CA ILE A 7 -2.58 -11.59 31.56
C ILE A 7 -3.09 -12.93 31.00
N LYS A 8 -3.84 -13.70 31.80
CA LYS A 8 -4.37 -15.00 31.39
C LYS A 8 -5.48 -14.79 30.35
N THR A 9 -6.48 -14.00 30.70
CA THR A 9 -7.58 -13.67 29.80
C THR A 9 -7.06 -12.96 28.53
N LEU A 10 -6.05 -12.08 28.65
CA LEU A 10 -5.41 -11.45 27.49
C LEU A 10 -4.84 -12.50 26.52
N LYS A 11 -4.04 -13.46 27.05
CA LYS A 11 -3.46 -14.52 26.20
C LYS A 11 -4.50 -15.44 25.58
N GLU A 12 -5.54 -15.80 26.30
CA GLU A 12 -6.67 -16.58 25.79
C GLU A 12 -7.35 -15.86 24.61
N ASN A 13 -7.58 -14.56 24.73
CA ASN A 13 -8.15 -13.75 23.65
C ASN A 13 -7.22 -13.66 22.43
N LEU A 14 -5.90 -13.48 22.65
CA LEU A 14 -4.87 -13.44 21.59
C LEU A 14 -4.65 -14.80 20.93
N GLN A 15 -5.14 -15.91 21.49
CA GLN A 15 -5.10 -17.24 20.89
C GLN A 15 -6.39 -17.60 20.13
N GLY A 16 -7.54 -17.17 20.60
CA GLY A 16 -8.83 -17.67 20.09
C GLY A 16 -9.80 -16.62 19.56
N GLY A 17 -9.64 -15.34 19.91
CA GLY A 17 -10.63 -14.27 19.65
C GLY A 17 -10.36 -13.40 18.43
N LEU A 18 -9.62 -13.88 17.43
CA LEU A 18 -9.02 -13.04 16.40
C LEU A 18 -9.80 -12.91 15.08
N SER A 19 -10.93 -13.58 14.89
CA SER A 19 -11.63 -13.63 13.59
C SER A 19 -11.96 -12.24 13.00
N GLY A 20 -12.38 -11.30 13.83
CA GLY A 20 -12.71 -9.93 13.41
C GLY A 20 -11.52 -9.00 13.14
N TYR A 21 -10.29 -9.45 13.44
CA TYR A 21 -9.05 -8.65 13.35
C TYR A 21 -8.07 -9.21 12.32
N ARG A 22 -8.42 -10.35 11.69
CA ARG A 22 -7.64 -10.97 10.62
C ARG A 22 -7.64 -10.10 9.38
N PRO A 23 -6.54 -10.10 8.59
CA PRO A 23 -6.44 -9.33 7.35
C PRO A 23 -7.55 -9.65 6.35
N ARG A 24 -7.83 -8.68 5.47
CA ARG A 24 -8.79 -8.78 4.35
C ARG A 24 -8.15 -8.24 3.08
N PRO A 25 -7.43 -9.07 2.30
CA PRO A 25 -6.73 -8.61 1.10
C PRO A 25 -7.68 -8.22 -0.04
N PHE A 26 -7.20 -7.39 -0.95
CA PHE A 26 -7.71 -7.35 -2.30
C PHE A 26 -7.41 -8.69 -2.96
N TRP A 27 -8.47 -9.39 -3.35
CA TRP A 27 -8.37 -10.61 -4.13
C TRP A 27 -8.63 -10.26 -5.60
N SER A 28 -7.52 -10.08 -6.34
CA SER A 28 -7.53 -9.62 -7.72
C SER A 28 -8.06 -10.69 -8.67
N TRP A 29 -9.27 -10.50 -9.18
CA TRP A 29 -9.92 -11.31 -10.19
C TRP A 29 -9.50 -10.81 -11.58
N ASN A 30 -8.42 -11.38 -12.09
CA ASN A 30 -7.65 -10.83 -13.21
C ASN A 30 -7.49 -11.82 -14.39
N ASP A 31 -8.39 -12.79 -14.54
CA ASP A 31 -8.38 -13.74 -15.66
C ASP A 31 -9.80 -14.27 -15.97
N ASP A 32 -9.89 -15.36 -16.74
CA ASP A 32 -11.11 -16.16 -16.94
C ASP A 32 -11.42 -16.98 -15.68
N LEU A 33 -12.41 -16.53 -14.91
CA LEU A 33 -12.71 -17.07 -13.59
C LEU A 33 -13.29 -18.47 -13.66
N LYS A 34 -12.69 -19.41 -12.92
CA LYS A 34 -13.18 -20.78 -12.72
C LYS A 34 -13.61 -20.97 -11.28
N LYS A 35 -14.85 -21.39 -11.08
CA LYS A 35 -15.46 -21.55 -9.75
C LYS A 35 -14.59 -22.43 -8.84
N GLU A 36 -14.12 -23.58 -9.35
CA GLU A 36 -13.32 -24.53 -8.59
C GLU A 36 -12.02 -23.90 -8.08
N GLU A 37 -11.37 -23.08 -8.91
CA GLU A 37 -10.14 -22.38 -8.55
C GLU A 37 -10.40 -21.29 -7.53
N LEU A 38 -11.47 -20.53 -7.66
CA LEU A 38 -11.86 -19.52 -6.67
C LEU A 38 -12.08 -20.16 -5.29
N LEU A 39 -12.81 -21.26 -5.22
CA LEU A 39 -13.07 -21.96 -3.95
C LEU A 39 -11.77 -22.51 -3.34
N ARG A 40 -10.87 -23.06 -4.16
CA ARG A 40 -9.56 -23.52 -3.70
C ARG A 40 -8.73 -22.39 -3.10
N GLN A 41 -8.72 -21.21 -3.72
CA GLN A 41 -7.99 -20.02 -3.20
C GLN A 41 -8.60 -19.53 -1.88
N ILE A 42 -9.93 -19.58 -1.70
CA ILE A 42 -10.58 -19.25 -0.41
C ILE A 42 -10.12 -20.22 0.68
N ASP A 43 -10.04 -21.53 0.37
CA ASP A 43 -9.54 -22.53 1.33
C ASP A 43 -8.10 -22.25 1.76
N GLN A 44 -7.23 -21.86 0.83
CA GLN A 44 -5.86 -21.42 1.12
C GLN A 44 -5.82 -20.13 1.98
N MET A 45 -6.66 -19.14 1.67
CA MET A 45 -6.77 -17.91 2.48
C MET A 45 -7.13 -18.27 3.94
N LYS A 46 -8.09 -19.16 4.12
CA LYS A 46 -8.49 -19.64 5.45
C LYS A 46 -7.33 -20.29 6.19
N GLU A 47 -6.59 -21.18 5.51
CA GLU A 47 -5.41 -21.86 6.07
C GLU A 47 -4.34 -20.86 6.52
N LYS A 48 -4.14 -19.80 5.75
CA LYS A 48 -3.14 -18.75 6.06
C LYS A 48 -3.66 -17.67 7.03
N GLY A 49 -4.78 -17.89 7.68
CA GLY A 49 -5.28 -17.00 8.74
C GLY A 49 -5.87 -15.69 8.23
N ILE A 50 -6.30 -15.62 6.98
CA ILE A 50 -7.05 -14.51 6.39
C ILE A 50 -8.50 -14.58 6.88
N GLY A 51 -9.08 -13.44 7.28
CA GLY A 51 -10.41 -13.35 7.88
C GLY A 51 -11.53 -13.04 6.90
N GLY A 52 -11.20 -12.49 5.76
CA GLY A 52 -12.13 -12.11 4.70
C GLY A 52 -11.37 -11.68 3.46
N PHE A 53 -12.06 -11.24 2.42
CA PHE A 53 -11.47 -10.81 1.17
C PHE A 53 -12.39 -9.83 0.44
N PHE A 54 -11.78 -8.95 -0.37
CA PHE A 54 -12.49 -8.09 -1.32
C PHE A 54 -12.41 -8.71 -2.71
N MET A 55 -13.55 -9.09 -3.31
CA MET A 55 -13.65 -9.66 -4.67
C MET A 55 -13.47 -8.52 -5.68
N HIS A 56 -12.23 -8.31 -6.09
CA HIS A 56 -11.77 -7.16 -6.84
C HIS A 56 -11.57 -7.48 -8.33
N ALA A 57 -12.43 -6.94 -9.19
CA ALA A 57 -12.22 -6.98 -10.64
C ALA A 57 -11.00 -6.12 -11.02
N ARG A 58 -10.02 -6.68 -11.71
CA ARG A 58 -8.74 -6.04 -11.99
C ARG A 58 -8.32 -6.19 -13.46
N GLY A 59 -7.36 -5.40 -13.89
CA GLY A 59 -6.74 -5.51 -15.22
C GLY A 59 -6.37 -6.96 -15.56
N GLY A 60 -6.69 -7.39 -16.78
CA GLY A 60 -6.56 -8.78 -17.22
C GLY A 60 -7.81 -9.65 -17.04
N LEU A 61 -8.89 -9.16 -16.39
CA LEU A 61 -10.15 -9.89 -16.25
C LEU A 61 -10.75 -10.20 -17.62
N LYS A 62 -11.04 -11.49 -17.85
CA LYS A 62 -11.68 -12.00 -19.08
C LYS A 62 -13.15 -12.32 -18.88
N THR A 63 -13.57 -12.72 -17.67
CA THR A 63 -14.98 -12.87 -17.31
C THR A 63 -15.65 -11.49 -17.30
N GLU A 64 -16.72 -11.29 -18.05
CA GLU A 64 -17.38 -9.98 -18.18
C GLU A 64 -17.89 -9.48 -16.81
N TYR A 65 -17.44 -8.30 -16.40
CA TYR A 65 -17.84 -7.66 -15.15
C TYR A 65 -19.35 -7.39 -15.10
N LEU A 66 -19.98 -7.69 -13.97
CA LEU A 66 -21.43 -7.63 -13.72
C LEU A 66 -22.27 -8.53 -14.65
N SER A 67 -21.66 -9.50 -15.33
CA SER A 67 -22.39 -10.52 -16.10
C SER A 67 -23.04 -11.57 -15.17
N LYS A 68 -23.80 -12.50 -15.80
CA LYS A 68 -24.34 -13.64 -15.06
C LYS A 68 -23.21 -14.52 -14.48
N GLU A 69 -22.20 -14.78 -15.28
CA GLU A 69 -21.02 -15.59 -14.92
C GLU A 69 -20.26 -14.94 -13.75
N TRP A 70 -20.12 -13.63 -13.76
CA TRP A 70 -19.57 -12.86 -12.64
C TRP A 70 -20.35 -13.12 -11.35
N PHE A 71 -21.67 -12.97 -11.36
CA PHE A 71 -22.49 -13.19 -10.17
C PHE A 71 -22.59 -14.66 -9.76
N ASP A 72 -22.43 -15.61 -10.67
CA ASP A 72 -22.31 -17.03 -10.31
C ASP A 72 -21.04 -17.29 -9.49
N CYS A 73 -19.92 -16.60 -9.80
CA CYS A 73 -18.69 -16.63 -9.01
C CYS A 73 -18.87 -15.93 -7.66
N ILE A 74 -19.45 -14.70 -7.64
CA ILE A 74 -19.73 -13.96 -6.39
C ILE A 74 -20.56 -14.80 -5.41
N ARG A 75 -21.64 -15.43 -5.88
CA ARG A 75 -22.49 -16.31 -5.03
C ARG A 75 -21.70 -17.48 -4.48
N ALA A 76 -20.94 -18.18 -5.31
CA ALA A 76 -20.14 -19.32 -4.89
C ALA A 76 -19.10 -18.96 -3.82
N CYS A 77 -18.41 -17.81 -4.01
CA CYS A 77 -17.43 -17.31 -3.04
C CYS A 77 -18.09 -16.85 -1.72
N THR A 78 -19.24 -16.19 -1.80
CA THR A 78 -20.01 -15.77 -0.62
C THR A 78 -20.48 -16.97 0.20
N GLU A 79 -20.99 -18.03 -0.47
CA GLU A 79 -21.41 -19.27 0.19
C GLU A 79 -20.22 -19.98 0.86
N ARG A 80 -19.07 -20.07 0.16
CA ARG A 80 -17.85 -20.67 0.73
C ARG A 80 -17.34 -19.89 1.93
N ALA A 81 -17.31 -18.56 1.85
CA ALA A 81 -16.93 -17.70 2.98
C ALA A 81 -17.83 -17.94 4.20
N LYS A 82 -19.16 -18.05 3.99
CA LYS A 82 -20.13 -18.37 5.03
C LYS A 82 -19.85 -19.72 5.69
N GLU A 83 -19.58 -20.77 4.91
CA GLU A 83 -19.23 -22.10 5.44
C GLU A 83 -17.99 -22.08 6.32
N LEU A 84 -16.97 -21.29 5.94
CA LEU A 84 -15.69 -21.18 6.64
C LEU A 84 -15.67 -20.15 7.76
N GLY A 85 -16.76 -19.37 7.95
CA GLY A 85 -16.81 -18.25 8.90
C GLY A 85 -15.82 -17.14 8.54
N MET A 86 -15.69 -16.85 7.24
CA MET A 86 -14.93 -15.72 6.67
C MET A 86 -15.88 -14.60 6.23
N GLU A 87 -15.34 -13.41 6.01
CA GLU A 87 -16.09 -12.27 5.51
C GLU A 87 -15.90 -12.12 4.00
N ALA A 88 -16.98 -12.16 3.23
CA ALA A 88 -16.96 -11.80 1.82
C ALA A 88 -17.35 -10.34 1.65
N TRP A 89 -16.60 -9.60 0.84
CA TRP A 89 -16.85 -8.21 0.47
C TRP A 89 -16.75 -8.05 -1.04
N GLY A 90 -17.56 -7.17 -1.62
CA GLY A 90 -17.40 -6.72 -2.99
C GLY A 90 -16.39 -5.59 -3.09
N TYR A 91 -15.86 -5.41 -4.28
CA TYR A 91 -15.21 -4.20 -4.72
C TYR A 91 -16.16 -3.54 -5.71
N ASP A 92 -16.41 -2.25 -5.59
CA ASP A 92 -17.54 -1.62 -6.28
C ASP A 92 -17.26 -1.21 -7.73
N GLU A 93 -16.05 -1.53 -8.26
CA GLU A 93 -15.62 -1.15 -9.59
C GLU A 93 -14.92 -2.30 -10.35
N ASN A 94 -14.59 -2.06 -11.61
CA ASN A 94 -13.63 -2.85 -12.40
C ASN A 94 -12.37 -2.00 -12.63
N GLY A 95 -11.27 -2.34 -11.96
CA GLY A 95 -10.09 -1.48 -11.85
C GLY A 95 -10.33 -0.32 -10.87
N TRP A 96 -9.61 0.79 -11.01
CA TRP A 96 -9.70 2.00 -10.19
C TRP A 96 -9.54 3.26 -11.09
N PRO A 97 -9.98 4.46 -10.63
CA PRO A 97 -10.73 4.75 -9.41
C PRO A 97 -12.20 4.31 -9.48
N SER A 98 -12.90 4.27 -8.31
CA SER A 98 -14.32 3.93 -8.27
C SER A 98 -15.21 5.03 -8.82
N GLY A 99 -16.32 4.64 -9.49
CA GLY A 99 -17.38 5.55 -9.90
C GLY A 99 -17.97 5.37 -11.30
N PHE A 100 -17.35 4.59 -12.21
CA PHE A 100 -17.79 4.48 -13.61
C PHE A 100 -18.43 3.12 -14.00
N ALA A 101 -18.57 2.20 -13.04
CA ALA A 101 -19.28 0.92 -13.19
C ALA A 101 -18.73 0.05 -14.34
N GLY A 102 -17.41 -0.18 -14.38
CA GLY A 102 -16.76 -0.96 -15.41
C GLY A 102 -16.95 -0.35 -16.81
N MET A 103 -16.77 0.95 -16.94
CA MET A 103 -16.89 1.76 -18.15
C MET A 103 -18.34 1.99 -18.63
N LYS A 104 -19.36 1.37 -18.02
CA LYS A 104 -20.76 1.51 -18.48
C LYS A 104 -21.29 2.94 -18.43
N LEU A 105 -20.88 3.72 -17.44
CA LEU A 105 -21.26 5.13 -17.36
C LEU A 105 -20.52 6.03 -18.35
N LEU A 106 -19.36 5.62 -18.83
CA LEU A 106 -18.58 6.38 -19.82
C LEU A 106 -19.14 6.30 -21.24
N GLU A 107 -20.11 5.40 -21.51
CA GLU A 107 -20.80 5.34 -22.79
C GLU A 107 -21.64 6.60 -23.07
N ASP A 108 -22.10 7.30 -22.03
CA ASP A 108 -22.84 8.57 -22.13
C ASP A 108 -21.92 9.73 -21.74
N SER A 109 -21.55 10.56 -22.72
CA SER A 109 -20.68 11.72 -22.49
C SER A 109 -21.25 12.76 -21.52
N ALA A 110 -22.55 12.74 -21.22
CA ALA A 110 -23.16 13.58 -20.19
C ALA A 110 -22.72 13.20 -18.77
N ASN A 111 -22.15 12.01 -18.59
CA ASN A 111 -21.62 11.55 -17.30
C ASN A 111 -20.12 11.88 -17.13
N HIS A 112 -19.43 12.32 -18.19
CA HIS A 112 -17.99 12.57 -18.13
C HIS A 112 -17.65 13.68 -17.13
N GLU A 113 -16.55 13.48 -16.42
CA GLU A 113 -15.97 14.47 -15.53
C GLU A 113 -15.67 15.79 -16.24
N GLN A 114 -15.85 16.90 -15.54
CA GLN A 114 -15.58 18.24 -16.05
C GLN A 114 -14.46 18.94 -15.28
N TYR A 115 -13.73 19.80 -15.98
CA TYR A 115 -12.68 20.62 -15.39
C TYR A 115 -12.53 21.96 -16.12
N LEU A 116 -11.90 22.92 -15.44
CA LEU A 116 -11.66 24.25 -15.97
C LEU A 116 -10.22 24.39 -16.44
N VAL A 117 -10.04 24.86 -17.66
CA VAL A 117 -8.76 25.30 -18.20
C VAL A 117 -8.77 26.81 -18.34
N ARG A 118 -7.75 27.48 -17.84
CA ARG A 118 -7.57 28.93 -18.02
C ARG A 118 -6.50 29.24 -19.05
N LYS A 119 -6.67 30.36 -19.74
CA LYS A 119 -5.63 30.98 -20.57
C LYS A 119 -5.57 32.46 -20.26
N VAL A 120 -4.39 32.95 -20.03
CA VAL A 120 -4.11 34.37 -19.82
C VAL A 120 -3.64 34.98 -21.12
N GLY A 121 -4.16 36.17 -21.49
CA GLY A 121 -3.81 36.85 -22.73
C GLY A 121 -4.89 37.84 -23.18
N ASP A 122 -5.11 37.96 -24.50
CA ASP A 122 -6.17 38.78 -25.05
C ASP A 122 -7.56 38.20 -24.78
N PHE A 123 -8.58 39.03 -24.83
CA PHE A 123 -9.98 38.58 -24.72
C PHE A 123 -10.33 37.54 -25.79
N ASP A 124 -10.89 36.42 -25.39
CA ASP A 124 -11.30 35.32 -26.27
C ASP A 124 -12.84 35.13 -26.20
N PRO A 125 -13.56 35.49 -27.28
CA PRO A 125 -15.02 35.32 -27.33
C PRO A 125 -15.50 33.86 -27.35
N SER A 126 -14.60 32.90 -27.54
CA SER A 126 -14.88 31.45 -27.49
C SER A 126 -14.81 30.85 -26.09
N ALA A 127 -14.30 31.60 -25.12
CA ALA A 127 -14.23 31.17 -23.72
C ALA A 127 -15.62 31.06 -23.09
N ASN A 128 -15.82 30.15 -22.16
CA ASN A 128 -17.04 30.04 -21.38
C ASN A 128 -17.24 31.29 -20.48
N ALA A 129 -16.15 31.88 -20.01
CA ALA A 129 -16.15 33.18 -19.35
C ALA A 129 -14.80 33.86 -19.51
N SER A 130 -14.79 35.21 -19.57
CA SER A 130 -13.58 36.03 -19.60
C SER A 130 -13.61 37.06 -18.50
N TYR A 131 -12.48 37.33 -17.87
CA TYR A 131 -12.33 38.26 -16.76
C TYR A 131 -11.21 39.21 -17.06
N LEU A 132 -11.49 40.50 -16.90
CA LEU A 132 -10.49 41.57 -17.01
C LEU A 132 -9.83 41.79 -15.64
N VAL A 133 -8.50 41.63 -15.57
CA VAL A 133 -7.70 41.92 -14.39
C VAL A 133 -7.06 43.27 -14.59
N LYS A 134 -7.46 44.26 -13.78
CA LYS A 134 -6.96 45.63 -13.86
C LYS A 134 -7.11 46.34 -12.53
N ASP A 135 -6.10 47.11 -12.13
CA ASP A 135 -6.08 47.94 -10.90
C ASP A 135 -6.48 47.18 -9.63
N GLY A 136 -5.97 45.93 -9.47
CA GLY A 136 -6.29 45.04 -8.32
C GLY A 136 -7.69 44.47 -8.31
N LYS A 137 -8.46 44.60 -9.39
CA LYS A 137 -9.81 44.03 -9.55
C LYS A 137 -9.83 42.95 -10.64
N CYS A 138 -10.68 41.96 -10.44
CA CYS A 138 -10.99 40.91 -11.43
C CYS A 138 -12.49 40.94 -11.71
N VAL A 139 -12.88 41.27 -12.92
CA VAL A 139 -14.30 41.49 -13.28
C VAL A 139 -14.64 40.73 -14.54
N ARG A 140 -15.76 39.96 -14.51
CA ARG A 140 -16.31 39.29 -15.68
C ARG A 140 -16.69 40.27 -16.78
N VAL A 141 -16.33 39.95 -18.02
CA VAL A 141 -16.64 40.77 -19.19
C VAL A 141 -17.19 39.91 -20.32
N SER A 142 -18.11 40.50 -21.12
CA SER A 142 -18.70 39.82 -22.29
C SER A 142 -18.11 40.29 -23.63
N GLU A 143 -17.24 41.32 -23.62
CA GLU A 143 -16.57 41.88 -24.78
C GLU A 143 -15.21 42.43 -24.36
N SER A 144 -14.29 42.64 -25.30
CA SER A 144 -13.03 43.30 -25.04
C SER A 144 -13.28 44.75 -24.52
N LYS A 145 -12.63 45.10 -23.41
CA LYS A 145 -12.70 46.44 -22.80
C LYS A 145 -11.41 47.25 -23.02
N GLY A 146 -10.58 46.87 -24.00
CA GLY A 146 -9.32 47.51 -24.33
C GLY A 146 -8.12 46.88 -23.67
N GLU A 147 -7.10 47.65 -23.34
CA GLU A 147 -5.85 47.19 -22.72
C GLU A 147 -6.05 46.65 -21.30
N GLY A 148 -5.54 45.47 -21.04
CA GLY A 148 -5.57 44.76 -19.75
C GLY A 148 -5.28 43.29 -19.95
N GLU A 149 -5.03 42.60 -18.87
CA GLU A 149 -4.82 41.15 -18.86
C GLU A 149 -6.17 40.45 -18.71
N TYR A 150 -6.48 39.55 -19.64
CA TYR A 150 -7.72 38.75 -19.56
C TYR A 150 -7.41 37.33 -19.13
N ILE A 151 -8.22 36.82 -18.20
CA ILE A 151 -8.29 35.39 -17.84
C ILE A 151 -9.47 34.78 -18.57
N ASN A 152 -9.20 33.93 -19.56
CA ASN A 152 -10.22 33.23 -20.33
C ASN A 152 -10.35 31.79 -19.77
N VAL A 153 -11.57 31.42 -19.37
CA VAL A 153 -11.86 30.13 -18.73
C VAL A 153 -12.70 29.27 -19.65
N TYR A 154 -12.28 28.00 -19.82
CA TYR A 154 -12.93 27.02 -20.67
C TYR A 154 -13.33 25.79 -19.84
N VAL A 155 -14.56 25.31 -20.05
CA VAL A 155 -14.97 24.00 -19.51
C VAL A 155 -14.51 22.91 -20.47
N LYS A 156 -13.83 21.91 -19.95
CA LYS A 156 -13.38 20.71 -20.66
C LYS A 156 -13.95 19.47 -19.99
N THR A 157 -13.94 18.34 -20.70
CA THR A 157 -14.40 17.04 -20.22
C THR A 157 -13.28 16.02 -20.29
N ASN A 158 -13.21 15.13 -19.29
CA ASN A 158 -12.35 13.95 -19.26
C ASN A 158 -13.22 12.72 -19.62
N PRO A 159 -12.99 12.07 -20.77
CA PRO A 159 -13.82 10.94 -21.20
C PRO A 159 -13.51 9.62 -20.49
N SER A 160 -12.51 9.59 -19.63
CA SER A 160 -12.04 8.36 -18.96
C SER A 160 -12.58 8.20 -17.53
N VAL A 161 -13.21 9.23 -16.97
CA VAL A 161 -13.75 9.24 -15.61
C VAL A 161 -15.11 9.94 -15.61
N VAL A 162 -15.95 9.65 -14.63
CA VAL A 162 -17.27 10.28 -14.44
C VAL A 162 -17.21 11.45 -13.45
N ASP A 163 -18.19 12.36 -13.53
CA ASP A 163 -18.35 13.48 -12.59
C ASP A 163 -18.89 12.99 -11.23
N VAL A 164 -17.99 12.61 -10.34
CA VAL A 164 -18.32 12.14 -8.97
C VAL A 164 -18.85 13.24 -8.05
N MET A 165 -18.72 14.53 -8.44
CA MET A 165 -19.37 15.65 -7.75
C MET A 165 -20.85 15.80 -8.13
N ASN A 166 -21.34 15.06 -9.12
CA ASN A 166 -22.74 15.10 -9.54
C ASN A 166 -23.54 13.97 -8.91
N PRO A 167 -24.43 14.25 -7.94
CA PRO A 167 -25.17 13.21 -7.22
C PRO A 167 -26.07 12.35 -8.10
N ALA A 168 -26.54 12.89 -9.26
CA ALA A 168 -27.35 12.10 -10.19
C ALA A 168 -26.51 11.05 -10.93
N ILE A 169 -25.22 11.32 -11.20
CA ILE A 169 -24.31 10.39 -11.83
C ILE A 169 -23.89 9.31 -10.82
N VAL A 170 -23.55 9.70 -9.58
CA VAL A 170 -23.25 8.74 -8.51
C VAL A 170 -24.47 7.85 -8.21
N ARG A 171 -25.71 8.37 -8.30
CA ARG A 171 -26.91 7.51 -8.19
C ARG A 171 -26.96 6.44 -9.29
N LYS A 172 -26.63 6.78 -10.54
CA LYS A 172 -26.52 5.80 -11.63
C LYS A 172 -25.44 4.73 -11.33
N PHE A 173 -24.31 5.14 -10.74
CA PHE A 173 -23.26 4.22 -10.30
C PHE A 173 -23.80 3.22 -9.26
N ILE A 174 -24.50 3.70 -8.22
CA ILE A 174 -25.14 2.86 -7.21
C ILE A 174 -26.14 1.90 -7.86
N ASP A 175 -26.96 2.38 -8.82
CA ASP A 175 -27.96 1.57 -9.49
C ASP A 175 -27.35 0.43 -10.33
N LEU A 176 -26.23 0.69 -11.02
CA LEU A 176 -25.56 -0.29 -11.87
C LEU A 176 -24.75 -1.32 -11.08
N THR A 177 -24.18 -0.94 -9.93
CA THR A 177 -23.31 -1.77 -9.10
C THR A 177 -24.03 -2.25 -7.85
N HIS A 178 -24.15 -1.44 -6.83
CA HIS A 178 -24.65 -1.79 -5.49
C HIS A 178 -26.06 -2.41 -5.50
N GLU A 179 -27.03 -1.81 -6.20
CA GLU A 179 -28.38 -2.36 -6.37
C GLU A 179 -28.36 -3.69 -7.14
N ARG A 180 -27.43 -3.84 -8.09
CA ARG A 180 -27.28 -5.09 -8.83
C ARG A 180 -26.79 -6.22 -7.91
N TYR A 181 -25.76 -5.98 -7.10
CA TYR A 181 -25.28 -6.94 -6.10
C TYR A 181 -26.37 -7.33 -5.11
N LYS A 182 -27.12 -6.36 -4.57
CA LYS A 182 -28.26 -6.62 -3.68
C LYS A 182 -29.31 -7.51 -4.33
N LYS A 183 -29.68 -7.22 -5.58
CA LYS A 183 -30.64 -8.01 -6.35
C LYS A 183 -30.18 -9.44 -6.59
N GLU A 184 -28.92 -9.64 -6.96
CA GLU A 184 -28.36 -10.96 -7.33
C GLU A 184 -28.10 -11.85 -6.10
N LEU A 185 -27.81 -11.26 -4.94
CA LEU A 185 -27.49 -12.01 -3.71
C LEU A 185 -28.71 -12.21 -2.79
N GLY A 186 -29.76 -11.40 -2.93
CA GLY A 186 -30.98 -11.53 -2.12
C GLY A 186 -30.70 -11.51 -0.62
N ASP A 187 -31.14 -12.54 0.10
CA ASP A 187 -31.03 -12.65 1.58
C ASP A 187 -29.60 -12.77 2.11
N ASP A 188 -28.62 -13.07 1.28
CA ASP A 188 -27.20 -13.17 1.66
C ASP A 188 -26.52 -11.79 1.62
N PHE A 189 -27.12 -10.80 0.93
CA PHE A 189 -26.63 -9.42 0.88
C PHE A 189 -26.71 -8.73 2.26
N GLY A 190 -25.64 -8.04 2.65
CA GLY A 190 -25.53 -7.39 3.95
C GLY A 190 -25.30 -8.35 5.14
N LYS A 191 -25.47 -9.66 4.94
CA LYS A 191 -25.36 -10.68 5.99
C LYS A 191 -24.11 -11.55 5.85
N TYR A 192 -23.82 -12.02 4.66
CA TYR A 192 -22.66 -12.84 4.33
C TYR A 192 -21.74 -12.16 3.33
N MET A 193 -22.26 -11.49 2.31
CA MET A 193 -21.54 -10.45 1.58
C MET A 193 -21.81 -9.13 2.30
N LEU A 194 -20.82 -8.67 3.09
CA LEU A 194 -21.01 -7.65 4.13
C LEU A 194 -21.15 -6.22 3.59
N GLY A 195 -20.61 -5.95 2.41
CA GLY A 195 -20.62 -4.62 1.82
C GLY A 195 -19.57 -4.47 0.73
N PHE A 196 -19.09 -3.25 0.54
CA PHE A 196 -18.21 -2.89 -0.55
C PHE A 196 -16.94 -2.19 -0.06
N PHE A 197 -15.90 -2.30 -0.87
CA PHE A 197 -14.73 -1.43 -0.86
C PHE A 197 -14.86 -0.44 -2.03
N THR A 198 -14.68 0.84 -1.76
CA THR A 198 -14.56 1.91 -2.75
C THR A 198 -13.12 2.42 -2.78
N ASP A 199 -12.57 2.66 -3.97
CA ASP A 199 -11.15 2.85 -4.20
C ASP A 199 -10.87 4.16 -4.93
N GLU A 200 -10.11 5.05 -4.27
CA GLU A 200 -9.57 6.30 -4.80
C GLU A 200 -10.56 7.20 -5.57
N PRO A 201 -11.82 7.40 -5.14
CA PRO A 201 -12.68 8.36 -5.82
C PRO A 201 -12.06 9.75 -5.73
N GLN A 202 -12.06 10.49 -6.83
CA GLN A 202 -11.41 11.80 -6.88
C GLN A 202 -12.09 12.71 -7.88
N TYR A 203 -11.92 14.03 -7.71
CA TYR A 203 -12.21 14.98 -8.77
C TYR A 203 -10.97 15.19 -9.67
N TYR A 204 -11.15 15.88 -10.81
CA TYR A 204 -10.06 16.05 -11.79
C TYR A 204 -8.83 16.75 -11.19
N ARG A 205 -7.73 16.04 -11.09
CA ARG A 205 -6.52 16.50 -10.39
C ARG A 205 -5.54 17.30 -11.26
N TRP A 206 -5.59 17.12 -12.58
CA TRP A 206 -4.60 17.73 -13.47
C TRP A 206 -4.89 19.20 -13.80
N GLU A 207 -6.14 19.67 -13.59
CA GLU A 207 -6.55 21.04 -13.74
C GLU A 207 -7.51 21.45 -12.61
N THR A 208 -8.21 22.58 -12.73
CA THR A 208 -9.18 22.99 -11.71
C THR A 208 -10.46 22.14 -11.82
N PRO A 209 -10.83 21.34 -10.81
CA PRO A 209 -12.01 20.48 -10.84
C PRO A 209 -13.28 21.32 -10.97
N TYR A 210 -14.25 20.84 -11.76
CA TYR A 210 -15.52 21.52 -11.96
C TYR A 210 -16.65 20.50 -12.15
N SER A 211 -17.81 20.84 -11.61
CA SER A 211 -19.08 20.20 -11.92
C SER A 211 -20.16 21.27 -12.08
N SER A 212 -21.14 21.04 -12.94
CA SER A 212 -22.28 21.94 -13.09
C SER A 212 -23.05 22.17 -11.77
N CYS A 213 -22.99 21.20 -10.83
CA CYS A 213 -23.62 21.29 -9.51
C CYS A 213 -22.99 22.35 -8.59
N LEU A 214 -21.72 22.73 -8.81
CA LEU A 214 -21.04 23.71 -7.98
C LEU A 214 -21.65 25.10 -8.06
N ALA A 215 -22.12 25.53 -9.24
CA ALA A 215 -22.73 26.84 -9.42
C ALA A 215 -24.03 26.98 -8.61
N GLU A 216 -24.87 25.95 -8.62
CA GLU A 216 -26.13 25.93 -7.84
C GLU A 216 -25.83 25.91 -6.34
N ARG A 217 -24.86 25.10 -5.91
CA ARG A 217 -24.45 25.01 -4.51
C ARG A 217 -23.90 26.33 -3.98
N MET A 218 -22.97 26.96 -4.69
CA MET A 218 -22.43 28.27 -4.30
C MET A 218 -23.50 29.35 -4.20
N LYS A 219 -24.44 29.36 -5.13
CA LYS A 219 -25.59 30.29 -5.09
C LYS A 219 -26.46 30.05 -3.87
N LYS A 220 -26.76 28.78 -3.58
CA LYS A 220 -27.64 28.38 -2.45
C LYS A 220 -27.01 28.63 -1.09
N GLU A 221 -25.75 28.24 -0.90
CA GLU A 221 -25.08 28.28 0.42
C GLU A 221 -24.47 29.66 0.73
N TYR A 222 -23.90 30.33 -0.27
CA TYR A 222 -23.15 31.55 -0.06
C TYR A 222 -23.75 32.80 -0.75
N GLY A 223 -24.81 32.64 -1.56
CA GLY A 223 -25.40 33.73 -2.35
C GLY A 223 -24.49 34.24 -3.48
N VAL A 224 -23.40 33.53 -3.79
CA VAL A 224 -22.38 33.91 -4.77
C VAL A 224 -22.70 33.25 -6.13
N ASP A 225 -22.66 34.02 -7.21
CA ASP A 225 -22.67 33.47 -8.55
C ASP A 225 -21.25 33.03 -8.94
N LEU A 226 -21.08 31.72 -9.16
CA LEU A 226 -19.77 31.12 -9.49
C LEU A 226 -19.13 31.83 -10.68
N TRP A 227 -19.90 32.02 -11.77
CA TRP A 227 -19.36 32.54 -13.01
C TRP A 227 -19.02 34.03 -12.97
N ASP A 228 -19.61 34.80 -12.07
CA ASP A 228 -19.26 36.20 -11.90
C ASP A 228 -17.93 36.39 -11.18
N GLU A 229 -17.57 35.47 -10.27
CA GLU A 229 -16.42 35.57 -9.39
C GLU A 229 -15.24 34.64 -9.77
N LEU A 230 -15.45 33.69 -10.70
CA LEU A 230 -14.52 32.57 -10.98
C LEU A 230 -13.10 33.04 -11.34
N GLY A 231 -12.95 34.20 -12.01
CA GLY A 231 -11.62 34.77 -12.32
C GLY A 231 -10.75 35.01 -11.09
N LYS A 232 -11.36 35.25 -9.91
CA LYS A 232 -10.65 35.47 -8.64
C LYS A 232 -9.98 34.22 -8.10
N LEU A 233 -10.33 33.04 -8.61
CA LEU A 233 -9.62 31.81 -8.29
C LEU A 233 -8.19 31.83 -8.86
N PHE A 234 -7.98 32.53 -9.95
CA PHE A 234 -6.79 32.50 -10.78
C PHE A 234 -5.93 33.77 -10.72
N CYS A 235 -6.22 34.70 -9.84
CA CYS A 235 -5.42 35.92 -9.65
C CYS A 235 -5.49 36.43 -8.22
N ASP A 236 -4.55 37.30 -7.85
CA ASP A 236 -4.58 38.05 -6.59
C ASP A 236 -5.25 39.42 -6.80
N ALA A 237 -6.57 39.43 -6.62
CA ALA A 237 -7.41 40.64 -6.70
C ALA A 237 -8.23 40.82 -5.42
N GLU A 238 -8.91 41.98 -5.30
CA GLU A 238 -9.84 42.21 -4.19
C GLU A 238 -10.86 41.07 -4.04
N GLY A 239 -10.91 40.44 -2.87
CA GLY A 239 -11.82 39.30 -2.56
C GLY A 239 -11.35 37.92 -3.07
N SER A 240 -10.15 37.77 -3.66
CA SER A 240 -9.63 36.49 -4.14
C SER A 240 -9.48 35.46 -3.02
N LYS A 241 -8.96 35.83 -1.84
CA LYS A 241 -8.85 34.90 -0.68
C LYS A 241 -10.23 34.38 -0.25
N ARG A 242 -11.22 35.26 -0.17
CA ARG A 242 -12.61 34.86 0.14
C ARG A 242 -13.18 33.90 -0.90
N PHE A 243 -12.99 34.20 -2.19
CA PHE A 243 -13.52 33.36 -3.25
C PHE A 243 -12.80 32.01 -3.31
N ARG A 244 -11.47 31.95 -3.17
CA ARG A 244 -10.69 30.68 -3.06
C ARG A 244 -11.22 29.80 -1.94
N TYR A 245 -11.40 30.37 -0.75
CA TYR A 245 -11.97 29.64 0.38
C TYR A 245 -13.36 29.07 0.04
N LEU A 246 -14.27 29.87 -0.51
CA LEU A 246 -15.62 29.44 -0.87
C LEU A 246 -15.61 28.32 -1.93
N TYR A 247 -14.79 28.49 -2.96
CA TYR A 247 -14.68 27.54 -4.06
C TYR A 247 -14.24 26.16 -3.58
N TRP A 248 -13.11 26.10 -2.88
CA TRP A 248 -12.56 24.83 -2.42
C TRP A 248 -13.42 24.19 -1.33
N ASN A 249 -13.99 24.96 -0.42
CA ASN A 249 -14.93 24.43 0.56
C ASN A 249 -16.21 23.89 -0.11
N CYS A 250 -16.70 24.53 -1.16
CA CYS A 250 -17.84 24.07 -1.94
C CYS A 250 -17.52 22.80 -2.73
N ALA A 251 -16.38 22.76 -3.42
CA ALA A 251 -15.95 21.62 -4.21
C ALA A 251 -15.76 20.36 -3.34
N HIS A 252 -15.04 20.48 -2.22
CA HIS A 252 -14.83 19.40 -1.26
C HIS A 252 -16.17 18.89 -0.68
N LYS A 253 -17.02 19.76 -0.18
CA LYS A 253 -18.34 19.36 0.34
C LYS A 253 -19.22 18.70 -0.72
N GLN A 254 -19.18 19.23 -1.96
CA GLN A 254 -19.93 18.64 -3.07
C GLN A 254 -19.45 17.22 -3.37
N PHE A 255 -18.15 17.00 -3.39
CA PHE A 255 -17.56 15.70 -3.59
C PHE A 255 -17.95 14.71 -2.47
N VAL A 256 -17.71 15.04 -1.22
CA VAL A 256 -18.04 14.19 -0.07
C VAL A 256 -19.52 13.83 -0.01
N GLU A 257 -20.43 14.81 -0.20
CA GLU A 257 -21.87 14.58 -0.13
C GLU A 257 -22.41 13.81 -1.33
N SER A 258 -21.88 14.08 -2.53
CA SER A 258 -22.32 13.38 -3.75
C SER A 258 -21.86 11.95 -3.80
N PHE A 259 -20.62 11.66 -3.42
CA PHE A 259 -20.03 10.35 -3.55
C PHE A 259 -20.18 9.54 -2.26
N ILE A 260 -19.26 9.69 -1.31
CA ILE A 260 -19.15 8.75 -0.18
C ILE A 260 -20.36 8.80 0.75
N LYS A 261 -20.90 10.01 1.04
CA LYS A 261 -22.09 10.12 1.89
C LYS A 261 -23.31 9.47 1.25
N GLN A 262 -23.53 9.64 -0.06
CA GLN A 262 -24.64 9.02 -0.78
C GLN A 262 -24.55 7.48 -0.75
N ILE A 263 -23.34 6.92 -0.95
CA ILE A 263 -23.11 5.48 -0.86
C ILE A 263 -23.30 4.99 0.58
N TYR A 264 -22.79 5.71 1.57
CA TYR A 264 -22.94 5.41 3.00
C TYR A 264 -24.41 5.36 3.42
N ASP A 265 -25.19 6.38 3.01
CA ASP A 265 -26.64 6.45 3.31
C ASP A 265 -27.36 5.26 2.67
N TRP A 266 -27.06 4.95 1.40
CA TRP A 266 -27.61 3.78 0.72
C TRP A 266 -27.23 2.47 1.43
N CYS A 267 -25.99 2.30 1.87
CA CYS A 267 -25.53 1.14 2.60
C CYS A 267 -26.29 0.96 3.92
N ASN A 268 -26.49 2.04 4.69
CA ASN A 268 -27.29 2.01 5.92
C ASN A 268 -28.74 1.60 5.67
N GLU A 269 -29.39 2.14 4.63
CA GLU A 269 -30.76 1.80 4.25
C GLU A 269 -30.90 0.34 3.81
N ASN A 270 -29.85 -0.26 3.29
CA ASN A 270 -29.85 -1.62 2.74
C ASN A 270 -29.15 -2.66 3.63
N GLY A 271 -28.71 -2.28 4.85
CA GLY A 271 -28.14 -3.18 5.84
C GLY A 271 -26.77 -3.76 5.48
N CYS A 272 -26.02 -3.08 4.63
CA CYS A 272 -24.63 -3.41 4.29
C CYS A 272 -23.67 -2.32 4.74
N ARG A 273 -22.38 -2.47 4.43
CA ARG A 273 -21.32 -1.55 4.89
C ARG A 273 -20.53 -1.02 3.70
N ILE A 274 -19.90 0.12 3.91
CA ILE A 274 -18.88 0.66 3.00
C ILE A 274 -17.55 0.81 3.76
N THR A 275 -16.47 0.44 3.13
CA THR A 275 -15.09 0.71 3.50
C THR A 275 -14.34 1.16 2.26
N GLY A 276 -13.16 1.69 2.40
CA GLY A 276 -12.36 2.17 1.29
C GLY A 276 -11.37 3.21 1.75
N HIS A 277 -10.93 4.03 0.83
CA HIS A 277 -10.11 5.21 1.07
C HIS A 277 -10.29 6.21 -0.06
N ASP A 278 -9.90 7.44 0.19
CA ASP A 278 -9.68 8.46 -0.80
C ASP A 278 -8.25 8.31 -1.37
N ILE A 279 -7.70 9.32 -2.01
CA ILE A 279 -6.40 9.28 -2.65
C ILE A 279 -5.47 10.37 -2.09
N GLU A 280 -4.14 10.09 -2.10
CA GLU A 280 -3.10 11.08 -1.85
C GLU A 280 -3.11 11.68 -0.44
N GLU A 281 -3.25 10.86 0.58
CA GLU A 281 -3.40 11.25 1.99
C GLU A 281 -2.17 11.90 2.61
N SER A 282 -1.00 11.71 1.99
CA SER A 282 0.30 11.97 2.60
C SER A 282 0.68 13.45 2.75
N ARG A 283 0.01 14.38 2.03
CA ARG A 283 0.40 15.79 1.95
C ARG A 283 -0.81 16.71 1.81
N LEU A 284 -0.76 17.90 2.41
CA LEU A 284 -1.81 18.93 2.23
C LEU A 284 -1.99 19.33 0.76
N PHE A 285 -0.87 19.44 0.03
CA PHE A 285 -0.87 19.76 -1.40
C PHE A 285 -1.63 18.71 -2.21
N THR A 286 -1.34 17.42 -2.00
CA THR A 286 -1.93 16.34 -2.78
C THR A 286 -3.40 16.11 -2.42
N GLN A 287 -3.79 16.31 -1.15
CA GLN A 287 -5.20 16.35 -0.76
C GLN A 287 -5.99 17.44 -1.50
N MET A 288 -5.43 18.66 -1.57
CA MET A 288 -6.04 19.74 -2.36
C MET A 288 -6.13 19.41 -3.85
N TRP A 289 -5.15 18.67 -4.36
CA TRP A 289 -5.06 18.28 -5.75
C TRP A 289 -6.15 17.28 -6.16
N CYS A 290 -6.58 16.40 -5.26
CA CYS A 290 -7.46 15.27 -5.55
C CYS A 290 -8.87 15.36 -4.95
N CYS A 291 -9.03 15.91 -3.74
CA CYS A 291 -10.30 15.82 -2.99
C CYS A 291 -10.63 17.04 -2.10
N GLY A 292 -9.64 17.90 -1.81
CA GLY A 292 -9.82 19.09 -0.98
C GLY A 292 -9.76 18.86 0.53
N GLY A 293 -9.59 17.62 0.98
CA GLY A 293 -9.49 17.22 2.39
C GLY A 293 -9.98 15.79 2.60
N LEU A 294 -9.59 15.17 3.71
CA LEU A 294 -9.81 13.75 3.93
C LEU A 294 -10.58 13.43 5.20
N MET A 295 -10.31 14.13 6.31
CA MET A 295 -10.73 13.66 7.61
C MET A 295 -12.26 13.56 7.76
N ASP A 296 -13.03 14.41 7.11
CA ASP A 296 -14.48 14.33 7.15
C ASP A 296 -15.08 13.34 6.12
N PHE A 297 -14.31 12.87 5.15
CA PHE A 297 -14.67 11.74 4.29
C PHE A 297 -14.79 10.45 5.12
N TYR A 298 -13.86 10.21 6.07
CA TYR A 298 -13.86 9.06 6.97
C TYR A 298 -15.12 8.93 7.86
N GLU A 299 -15.88 10.01 8.05
CA GLU A 299 -17.16 9.97 8.76
C GLU A 299 -18.17 9.05 8.06
N TYR A 300 -18.16 9.05 6.73
CA TYR A 300 -19.09 8.33 5.88
C TYR A 300 -18.59 6.94 5.44
N GLU A 301 -17.67 6.37 6.17
CA GLU A 301 -17.24 4.98 6.04
C GLU A 301 -17.53 4.21 7.32
N HIS A 302 -18.02 2.96 7.20
CA HIS A 302 -18.23 2.09 8.36
C HIS A 302 -16.90 1.61 8.93
N ILE A 303 -15.93 1.36 8.06
CA ILE A 303 -14.53 1.09 8.38
C ILE A 303 -13.73 2.07 7.54
N PRO A 304 -13.31 3.21 8.10
CA PRO A 304 -12.53 4.18 7.35
C PRO A 304 -11.14 3.64 7.01
N GLY A 305 -10.61 4.06 5.87
CA GLY A 305 -9.35 3.54 5.38
C GLY A 305 -8.40 4.57 4.80
N MET A 306 -7.17 4.12 4.57
CA MET A 306 -6.11 4.85 3.87
C MET A 306 -5.36 3.93 2.93
N ASP A 307 -4.61 4.51 1.99
CA ASP A 307 -3.65 3.84 1.14
C ASP A 307 -2.20 4.22 1.51
N TRP A 308 -1.29 3.24 1.43
CA TRP A 308 0.15 3.48 1.59
C TRP A 308 0.99 2.53 0.75
N LEU A 309 1.54 3.04 -0.35
CA LEU A 309 2.27 2.26 -1.34
C LEU A 309 3.79 2.38 -1.18
N GLY A 310 4.50 1.30 -1.57
CA GLY A 310 5.96 1.25 -1.53
C GLY A 310 6.54 0.87 -0.18
N ARG A 311 7.91 0.91 -0.09
CA ARG A 311 8.66 0.44 1.08
C ARG A 311 8.98 1.51 2.11
N ASN A 312 8.75 2.78 1.78
CA ASN A 312 9.09 3.88 2.67
C ASN A 312 8.07 4.07 3.77
N VAL A 313 8.56 4.32 4.95
CA VAL A 313 7.78 4.93 6.02
C VAL A 313 7.79 6.45 5.81
N GLY A 314 6.62 7.09 5.90
CA GLY A 314 6.47 8.55 5.85
C GLY A 314 6.55 9.23 7.21
N ASP A 315 6.09 10.47 7.27
CA ASP A 315 5.70 11.09 8.53
C ASP A 315 4.36 10.51 9.03
N GLU A 316 3.86 11.01 10.15
CA GLU A 316 2.64 10.45 10.74
C GLU A 316 1.33 10.99 10.13
N LEU A 317 1.38 11.92 9.16
CA LEU A 317 0.18 12.64 8.70
C LEU A 317 -0.93 11.69 8.24
N ALA A 318 -0.67 10.84 7.25
CA ALA A 318 -1.68 9.94 6.70
C ALA A 318 -2.30 8.99 7.74
N PRO A 319 -1.54 8.13 8.46
CA PRO A 319 -2.14 7.21 9.42
C PRO A 319 -2.74 7.92 10.64
N LYS A 320 -2.22 9.09 11.03
CA LYS A 320 -2.74 9.86 12.16
C LYS A 320 -4.06 10.58 11.83
N GLN A 321 -4.25 11.06 10.60
CA GLN A 321 -5.54 11.60 10.13
C GLN A 321 -6.63 10.54 10.27
N LEU A 322 -6.38 9.35 9.74
CA LEU A 322 -7.30 8.21 9.82
C LEU A 322 -7.55 7.81 11.28
N GLY A 323 -6.47 7.57 12.06
CA GLY A 323 -6.58 7.16 13.46
C GLY A 323 -7.33 8.19 14.33
N SER A 324 -7.06 9.49 14.12
CA SER A 324 -7.77 10.57 14.83
C SER A 324 -9.26 10.58 14.54
N SER A 325 -9.65 10.54 13.27
CA SER A 325 -11.06 10.52 12.85
C SER A 325 -11.77 9.27 13.35
N ALA A 326 -11.15 8.09 13.18
CA ALA A 326 -11.73 6.82 13.63
C ALA A 326 -11.98 6.80 15.14
N GLU A 327 -11.01 7.21 15.93
CA GLU A 327 -11.14 7.23 17.40
C GLU A 327 -12.13 8.30 17.89
N GLN A 328 -12.11 9.51 17.33
CA GLN A 328 -13.07 10.58 17.62
C GLN A 328 -14.51 10.14 17.31
N LEU A 329 -14.75 9.51 16.19
CA LEU A 329 -16.06 9.05 15.74
C LEU A 329 -16.48 7.68 16.32
N GLY A 330 -15.59 7.01 17.07
CA GLY A 330 -15.86 5.72 17.69
C GLY A 330 -15.93 4.55 16.70
N LYS A 331 -15.25 4.67 15.57
CA LYS A 331 -15.09 3.56 14.62
C LYS A 331 -14.14 2.52 15.23
N LYS A 332 -14.57 1.26 15.27
CA LYS A 332 -13.79 0.18 15.90
C LYS A 332 -12.59 -0.26 15.06
N LEU A 333 -12.75 -0.28 13.75
CA LEU A 333 -11.74 -0.67 12.79
C LEU A 333 -11.34 0.54 11.93
N ALA A 334 -10.06 0.63 11.62
CA ALA A 334 -9.46 1.55 10.67
C ALA A 334 -8.53 0.73 9.77
N ILE A 335 -8.84 0.64 8.47
CA ILE A 335 -8.17 -0.24 7.52
C ILE A 335 -7.09 0.52 6.75
N THR A 336 -6.04 -0.17 6.35
CA THR A 336 -5.05 0.34 5.39
C THR A 336 -4.96 -0.60 4.20
N GLU A 337 -5.12 -0.07 2.99
CA GLU A 337 -4.53 -0.69 1.82
C GLU A 337 -3.03 -0.52 1.93
N THR A 338 -2.28 -1.59 1.82
CA THR A 338 -0.83 -1.50 2.01
C THR A 338 -0.11 -2.62 1.30
N PHE A 339 1.22 -2.41 1.11
CA PHE A 339 2.12 -3.37 0.53
C PHE A 339 2.17 -3.40 -1.00
N ALA A 340 1.31 -2.69 -1.72
CA ALA A 340 1.52 -2.46 -3.14
C ALA A 340 2.91 -1.84 -3.39
N CYS A 341 3.47 -2.09 -4.54
CA CYS A 341 4.77 -1.53 -4.94
C CYS A 341 5.97 -1.95 -4.08
N CYS A 342 5.83 -2.88 -3.14
CA CYS A 342 6.97 -3.31 -2.32
C CYS A 342 7.98 -4.18 -3.08
N GLY A 343 7.62 -4.69 -4.26
CA GLY A 343 8.51 -5.54 -5.09
C GLY A 343 8.61 -6.99 -4.60
N TRP A 344 9.15 -7.85 -5.47
CA TRP A 344 9.20 -9.29 -5.27
C TRP A 344 10.24 -9.78 -4.25
N ASP A 345 11.06 -8.91 -3.67
CA ASP A 345 12.11 -9.24 -2.70
C ASP A 345 11.87 -8.67 -1.30
N VAL A 346 10.72 -8.02 -1.08
CA VAL A 346 10.38 -7.49 0.23
C VAL A 346 10.30 -8.61 1.28
N THR A 347 10.85 -8.35 2.45
CA THR A 347 10.88 -9.30 3.56
C THR A 347 9.72 -9.07 4.54
N PRO A 348 9.31 -10.09 5.32
CA PRO A 348 8.33 -9.91 6.39
C PRO A 348 8.71 -8.81 7.40
N GLY A 349 10.01 -8.64 7.68
CA GLY A 349 10.51 -7.58 8.57
C GLY A 349 10.28 -6.17 8.02
N GLU A 350 10.49 -5.96 6.72
CA GLU A 350 10.20 -4.68 6.04
C GLU A 350 8.69 -4.39 6.04
N LEU A 351 7.86 -5.40 5.76
CA LEU A 351 6.40 -5.26 5.82
C LEU A 351 5.91 -4.96 7.25
N LYS A 352 6.52 -5.61 8.26
CA LYS A 352 6.23 -5.32 9.66
C LYS A 352 6.52 -3.87 10.02
N LYS A 353 7.66 -3.33 9.60
CA LYS A 353 8.04 -1.93 9.82
C LYS A 353 6.96 -0.97 9.32
N LEU A 354 6.42 -1.20 8.12
CA LEU A 354 5.34 -0.38 7.53
C LEU A 354 4.06 -0.45 8.37
N VAL A 355 3.63 -1.64 8.76
CA VAL A 355 2.37 -1.81 9.51
C VAL A 355 2.50 -1.33 10.94
N ASP A 356 3.61 -1.60 11.62
CA ASP A 356 3.81 -1.11 12.99
C ASP A 356 3.76 0.41 13.06
N TRP A 357 4.34 1.12 12.07
CA TRP A 357 4.24 2.57 11.95
C TRP A 357 2.80 3.05 11.75
N GLN A 358 2.02 2.38 10.93
CA GLN A 358 0.61 2.72 10.73
C GLN A 358 -0.22 2.42 11.99
N PHE A 359 0.02 1.27 12.64
CA PHE A 359 -0.76 0.81 13.77
C PHE A 359 -0.50 1.63 15.05
N VAL A 360 0.73 2.11 15.27
CA VAL A 360 1.01 3.01 16.41
C VAL A 360 0.29 4.35 16.27
N ASN A 361 -0.08 4.74 15.04
CA ASN A 361 -0.81 5.95 14.70
C ASN A 361 -2.35 5.76 14.63
N GLY A 362 -2.86 4.56 14.95
CA GLY A 362 -4.30 4.30 15.12
C GLY A 362 -4.96 3.40 14.08
N VAL A 363 -4.25 2.99 13.02
CA VAL A 363 -4.69 1.92 12.11
C VAL A 363 -4.71 0.58 12.86
N ASN A 364 -5.58 -0.37 12.49
CA ASN A 364 -5.67 -1.64 13.19
C ASN A 364 -6.18 -2.82 12.33
N GLN A 365 -6.33 -2.62 11.03
CA GLN A 365 -6.77 -3.61 10.07
C GLN A 365 -5.97 -3.50 8.78
N ILE A 366 -5.60 -4.65 8.17
CA ILE A 366 -4.82 -4.69 6.93
C ILE A 366 -5.68 -5.17 5.77
N CYS A 367 -5.64 -4.42 4.66
CA CYS A 367 -5.98 -4.84 3.33
C CYS A 367 -4.68 -4.97 2.53
N GLN A 368 -4.20 -6.19 2.31
CA GLN A 368 -3.01 -6.39 1.49
C GLN A 368 -3.33 -6.14 0.00
N HIS A 369 -2.58 -5.30 -0.63
CA HIS A 369 -2.53 -5.17 -2.08
C HIS A 369 -1.39 -6.06 -2.61
N LEU A 370 -1.69 -7.14 -3.30
CA LEU A 370 -2.95 -7.86 -3.52
C LEU A 370 -2.72 -9.39 -3.43
N MET A 371 -3.79 -10.16 -3.47
CA MET A 371 -3.73 -11.60 -3.76
C MET A 371 -4.21 -11.83 -5.19
N ALA A 372 -3.31 -12.24 -6.10
CA ALA A 372 -3.67 -12.47 -7.49
C ALA A 372 -4.40 -13.80 -7.68
N TYR A 373 -5.46 -13.82 -8.51
CA TYR A 373 -6.07 -15.05 -9.01
C TYR A 373 -5.09 -15.79 -9.93
N ALA A 374 -4.38 -15.07 -10.80
CA ALA A 374 -3.32 -15.58 -11.67
C ALA A 374 -2.23 -14.52 -11.86
N ILE A 375 -0.99 -14.95 -12.20
CA ILE A 375 0.15 -14.06 -12.45
C ILE A 375 0.67 -14.06 -13.88
N HIS A 376 -0.04 -14.68 -14.81
CA HIS A 376 0.41 -14.70 -16.20
C HIS A 376 0.35 -13.29 -16.86
N GLY A 377 1.16 -13.06 -17.88
CA GLY A 377 1.24 -11.80 -18.60
C GLY A 377 1.68 -10.64 -17.71
N GLU A 378 1.06 -9.49 -17.87
CA GLU A 378 1.36 -8.29 -17.09
C GLU A 378 0.96 -8.39 -15.62
N ARG A 379 0.15 -9.37 -15.23
CA ARG A 379 -0.36 -9.54 -13.86
C ARG A 379 0.75 -9.74 -12.82
N LYS A 380 1.89 -10.37 -13.20
CA LYS A 380 3.07 -10.47 -12.32
C LYS A 380 3.78 -9.14 -12.07
N ARG A 381 3.44 -8.09 -12.84
CA ARG A 381 3.96 -6.73 -12.74
C ARG A 381 3.00 -5.75 -12.07
N ASP A 382 1.78 -6.22 -11.73
CA ASP A 382 0.72 -5.42 -11.14
C ASP A 382 1.07 -5.02 -9.69
N TYR A 383 1.91 -3.99 -9.56
CA TYR A 383 2.37 -3.41 -8.30
C TYR A 383 2.81 -4.45 -7.25
N PRO A 384 3.77 -5.36 -7.61
CA PRO A 384 4.12 -6.52 -6.80
C PRO A 384 4.59 -6.13 -5.38
N LEU A 385 4.51 -7.08 -4.49
CA LEU A 385 4.37 -8.52 -4.49
C LEU A 385 2.89 -8.96 -4.50
N THR A 386 2.59 -10.20 -4.94
CA THR A 386 1.31 -10.85 -4.63
C THR A 386 1.44 -11.74 -3.39
N TYR A 387 0.48 -11.63 -2.46
CA TYR A 387 0.45 -12.34 -1.16
C TYR A 387 -0.30 -13.67 -1.27
N SER A 388 -0.04 -14.42 -2.33
CA SER A 388 -0.66 -15.70 -2.68
C SER A 388 0.37 -16.82 -2.79
N GLU A 389 -0.05 -18.01 -3.23
CA GLU A 389 0.84 -19.18 -3.43
C GLU A 389 2.03 -18.94 -4.37
N HIS A 390 2.01 -17.84 -5.13
CA HIS A 390 3.11 -17.41 -6.01
C HIS A 390 4.30 -16.80 -5.25
N MET A 391 4.12 -16.47 -3.98
CA MET A 391 5.17 -15.94 -3.11
C MET A 391 6.03 -17.07 -2.52
N ALA A 392 7.35 -16.99 -2.64
CA ALA A 392 8.27 -18.05 -2.22
C ALA A 392 8.15 -18.48 -0.75
N TRP A 393 7.70 -17.59 0.14
CA TRP A 393 7.51 -17.88 1.57
C TRP A 393 6.04 -18.00 2.00
N PHE A 394 5.12 -18.22 1.07
CA PHE A 394 3.67 -18.34 1.34
C PHE A 394 3.32 -19.41 2.38
N GLU A 395 4.09 -20.48 2.46
CA GLU A 395 3.91 -21.51 3.50
C GLU A 395 3.95 -20.91 4.92
N ARG A 396 4.74 -19.86 5.16
CA ARG A 396 4.92 -19.19 6.45
C ARG A 396 4.04 -17.94 6.62
N TYR A 397 3.27 -17.57 5.61
CA TYR A 397 2.45 -16.35 5.60
C TYR A 397 1.40 -16.33 6.73
N GLY A 398 0.91 -17.49 7.15
CA GLY A 398 -0.01 -17.60 8.29
C GLY A 398 0.55 -17.04 9.60
N LEU A 399 1.87 -17.15 9.84
CA LEU A 399 2.53 -16.59 11.03
C LEU A 399 2.52 -15.05 10.99
N PHE A 400 2.75 -14.47 9.83
CA PHE A 400 2.66 -13.03 9.61
C PHE A 400 1.24 -12.52 9.92
N ASN A 401 0.22 -13.15 9.35
CA ASN A 401 -1.18 -12.77 9.56
C ASN A 401 -1.62 -12.94 11.02
N GLU A 402 -1.12 -13.94 11.72
CA GLU A 402 -1.41 -14.17 13.13
C GLU A 402 -0.85 -13.05 14.01
N TYR A 403 0.40 -12.62 13.79
CA TYR A 403 1.01 -11.51 14.51
C TYR A 403 0.17 -10.23 14.40
N PHE A 404 -0.22 -9.85 13.19
CA PHE A 404 -0.98 -8.62 12.97
C PHE A 404 -2.44 -8.72 13.42
N SER A 405 -3.02 -9.93 13.39
CA SER A 405 -4.33 -10.15 13.99
C SER A 405 -4.33 -9.92 15.51
N ARG A 406 -3.25 -10.34 16.19
CA ARG A 406 -3.03 -10.10 17.61
C ARG A 406 -2.84 -8.62 17.93
N LEU A 407 -2.02 -7.93 17.15
CA LEU A 407 -1.78 -6.50 17.30
C LEU A 407 -3.05 -5.69 17.01
N GLY A 408 -3.77 -6.01 15.94
CA GLY A 408 -5.06 -5.40 15.58
C GLY A 408 -6.11 -5.59 16.69
N TYR A 409 -6.17 -6.77 17.32
CA TYR A 409 -7.00 -7.01 18.51
C TYR A 409 -6.63 -6.05 19.65
N LEU A 410 -5.35 -5.95 20.01
CA LEU A 410 -4.89 -5.09 21.09
C LEU A 410 -5.32 -3.63 20.88
N ILE A 411 -5.11 -3.12 19.68
CA ILE A 411 -5.41 -1.73 19.33
C ILE A 411 -6.93 -1.50 19.30
N SER A 412 -7.68 -2.39 18.65
CA SER A 412 -9.14 -2.25 18.51
C SER A 412 -9.91 -2.41 19.81
N GLU A 413 -9.42 -3.21 20.79
CA GLU A 413 -10.05 -3.44 22.08
C GLU A 413 -9.51 -2.52 23.19
N SER A 414 -8.77 -1.50 22.81
CA SER A 414 -8.22 -0.48 23.72
C SER A 414 -8.53 0.92 23.21
N ARG A 415 -8.35 1.90 24.10
CA ARG A 415 -8.49 3.33 23.80
C ARG A 415 -7.14 4.02 23.94
N ASN A 416 -6.75 4.83 22.98
CA ASN A 416 -5.56 5.66 23.07
C ASN A 416 -5.75 6.79 24.10
N GLU A 417 -4.77 7.00 24.97
CA GLU A 417 -4.80 8.09 25.98
C GLU A 417 -4.20 9.35 25.38
N VAL A 418 -5.07 10.17 24.83
CA VAL A 418 -4.73 11.43 24.15
C VAL A 418 -5.49 12.57 24.81
N ASN A 419 -4.80 13.64 25.21
CA ASN A 419 -5.36 14.84 25.78
C ASN A 419 -5.02 16.12 24.99
N VAL A 420 -4.39 16.01 23.84
CA VAL A 420 -3.99 17.09 22.94
C VAL A 420 -4.74 16.98 21.61
N LEU A 421 -5.35 18.08 21.17
CA LEU A 421 -5.86 18.24 19.80
C LEU A 421 -4.95 19.21 19.06
N LEU A 422 -4.36 18.77 17.96
CA LEU A 422 -3.62 19.61 17.01
C LEU A 422 -4.55 19.96 15.84
N LEU A 423 -4.84 21.26 15.63
CA LEU A 423 -5.71 21.66 14.52
C LEU A 423 -5.08 21.30 13.17
N HIS A 424 -5.84 20.63 12.30
CA HIS A 424 -5.41 20.28 10.95
C HIS A 424 -5.59 21.51 10.02
N PRO A 425 -4.54 21.99 9.34
CA PRO A 425 -4.60 23.31 8.68
C PRO A 425 -5.20 23.28 7.26
N ILE A 426 -6.13 22.35 6.95
CA ILE A 426 -6.70 22.19 5.59
C ILE A 426 -7.45 23.46 5.12
N LYS A 427 -8.08 24.22 6.02
CA LYS A 427 -8.76 25.46 5.64
C LYS A 427 -7.79 26.57 5.27
N SER A 428 -6.57 26.54 5.80
CA SER A 428 -5.46 27.38 5.36
C SER A 428 -4.96 26.96 3.98
N ALA A 429 -4.97 25.67 3.67
CA ALA A 429 -4.64 25.17 2.33
C ALA A 429 -5.60 25.72 1.27
N TYR A 430 -6.90 25.89 1.56
CA TYR A 430 -7.87 26.53 0.64
C TYR A 430 -7.47 27.95 0.23
N LEU A 431 -6.78 28.69 1.13
CA LEU A 431 -6.33 30.04 0.89
C LEU A 431 -4.98 30.12 0.17
N THR A 432 -4.16 29.08 0.28
CA THR A 432 -2.77 29.02 -0.17
C THR A 432 -2.55 28.18 -1.41
N TYR A 433 -3.55 27.37 -1.82
CA TYR A 433 -3.46 26.55 -3.02
C TYR A 433 -3.60 27.41 -4.27
N ASP A 434 -2.46 27.77 -4.86
CA ASP A 434 -2.36 28.68 -6.00
C ASP A 434 -1.42 28.12 -7.07
N ARG A 435 -2.01 27.72 -8.21
CA ARG A 435 -1.29 27.19 -9.37
C ARG A 435 -0.40 28.22 -10.05
N ASP A 436 -0.75 29.52 -9.97
CA ASP A 436 -0.01 30.57 -10.64
C ASP A 436 1.33 30.84 -10.01
N ASN A 437 1.47 30.58 -8.72
CA ASN A 437 2.70 30.74 -7.95
C ASN A 437 3.42 29.40 -7.75
N ASP A 438 3.29 28.45 -8.66
CA ASP A 438 3.86 27.10 -8.56
C ASP A 438 3.63 26.43 -7.19
N PHE A 439 2.48 26.73 -6.58
CA PHE A 439 2.08 26.22 -5.27
C PHE A 439 3.04 26.54 -4.11
N GLU A 440 3.85 27.58 -4.21
CA GLU A 440 4.85 27.92 -3.18
C GLU A 440 4.23 28.17 -1.80
N SER A 441 3.06 28.82 -1.75
CA SER A 441 2.41 29.16 -0.49
C SER A 441 1.91 27.92 0.25
N ILE A 442 1.30 26.94 -0.44
CA ILE A 442 0.85 25.71 0.21
C ILE A 442 2.03 24.79 0.57
N LYS A 443 3.10 24.76 -0.23
CA LYS A 443 4.33 24.03 0.11
C LYS A 443 4.96 24.57 1.38
N THR A 444 4.96 25.89 1.57
CA THR A 444 5.45 26.53 2.81
C THR A 444 4.60 26.14 4.02
N LEU A 445 3.27 26.18 3.89
CA LEU A 445 2.34 25.75 4.95
C LEU A 445 2.58 24.27 5.32
N GLU A 446 2.72 23.42 4.32
CA GLU A 446 2.98 21.99 4.48
C GLU A 446 4.30 21.72 5.22
N LEU A 447 5.38 22.42 4.86
CA LEU A 447 6.67 22.30 5.54
C LEU A 447 6.60 22.73 7.00
N SER A 448 5.95 23.85 7.30
CA SER A 448 5.76 24.32 8.68
C SER A 448 4.95 23.31 9.52
N PHE A 449 3.87 22.74 8.94
CA PHE A 449 3.06 21.73 9.62
C PHE A 449 3.84 20.43 9.82
N LYS A 450 4.61 20.00 8.81
CA LYS A 450 5.47 18.83 8.92
C LYS A 450 6.53 18.98 10.02
N GLU A 451 7.19 20.11 10.12
CA GLU A 451 8.17 20.38 11.20
C GLU A 451 7.53 20.26 12.60
N LEU A 452 6.28 20.71 12.74
CA LEU A 452 5.54 20.60 14.00
C LEU A 452 5.19 19.14 14.34
N ILE A 453 4.65 18.38 13.41
CA ILE A 453 4.29 16.98 13.67
C ILE A 453 5.53 16.10 13.86
N ASP A 454 6.62 16.33 13.14
CA ASP A 454 7.91 15.67 13.36
C ASP A 454 8.47 15.95 14.77
N ARG A 455 8.31 17.18 15.27
CA ARG A 455 8.68 17.56 16.66
C ARG A 455 7.80 16.84 17.67
N PHE A 456 6.47 16.82 17.47
CA PHE A 456 5.52 16.15 18.38
C PHE A 456 5.78 14.65 18.47
N SER A 457 6.03 13.99 17.34
CA SER A 457 6.36 12.56 17.33
C SER A 457 7.69 12.27 18.05
N ARG A 458 8.72 13.09 17.79
CA ARG A 458 10.03 12.98 18.45
C ARG A 458 9.96 13.19 19.96
N GLU A 459 9.19 14.18 20.41
CA GLU A 459 8.99 14.46 21.85
C GLU A 459 7.97 13.52 22.51
N GLN A 460 7.43 12.56 21.76
CA GLN A 460 6.46 11.56 22.23
C GLN A 460 5.18 12.22 22.79
N ILE A 461 4.70 13.28 22.18
CA ILE A 461 3.46 13.99 22.55
C ILE A 461 2.26 13.24 21.93
N PRO A 462 1.39 12.57 22.72
CA PRO A 462 0.20 11.93 22.21
C PRO A 462 -0.82 12.99 21.79
N HIS A 463 -1.21 12.95 20.51
CA HIS A 463 -2.18 13.93 19.97
C HIS A 463 -3.10 13.31 18.92
N HIS A 464 -4.26 13.94 18.72
CA HIS A 464 -5.13 13.74 17.57
C HIS A 464 -5.16 15.01 16.73
N TYR A 465 -5.40 14.85 15.43
CA TYR A 465 -5.74 16.01 14.59
C TYR A 465 -7.20 16.42 14.79
N GLY A 466 -7.46 17.72 14.69
CA GLY A 466 -8.78 18.32 14.71
C GLY A 466 -9.14 18.86 13.34
N ASP A 467 -10.04 18.16 12.61
CA ASP A 467 -10.61 18.66 11.38
C ASP A 467 -11.75 19.64 11.67
N GLU A 468 -11.76 20.79 10.98
CA GLU A 468 -12.74 21.85 11.25
C GLU A 468 -14.18 21.45 10.87
N ASN A 469 -14.37 20.60 9.86
CA ASN A 469 -15.70 20.09 9.48
C ASN A 469 -16.22 19.09 10.53
N LEU A 470 -15.35 18.17 11.02
CA LEU A 470 -15.70 17.25 12.11
C LEU A 470 -15.95 18.01 13.41
N MET A 471 -15.13 19.02 13.74
CA MET A 471 -15.33 19.89 14.91
C MET A 471 -16.66 20.67 14.81
N ALA A 472 -17.06 21.13 13.64
CA ALA A 472 -18.33 21.84 13.44
C ALA A 472 -19.53 20.91 13.71
N ARG A 473 -19.45 19.62 13.37
CA ARG A 473 -20.56 18.65 13.56
C ARG A 473 -20.55 17.98 14.94
N HIS A 474 -19.39 17.69 15.50
CA HIS A 474 -19.20 16.86 16.70
C HIS A 474 -18.48 17.60 17.84
N GLY A 475 -18.13 18.87 17.65
CA GLY A 475 -17.40 19.67 18.62
C GLY A 475 -18.30 20.31 19.68
N SER A 476 -17.80 20.38 20.90
CA SER A 476 -18.40 21.17 22.00
C SER A 476 -17.36 21.49 23.08
N VAL A 477 -17.64 22.50 23.92
CA VAL A 477 -16.77 22.85 25.04
C VAL A 477 -17.48 22.62 26.35
N LYS A 478 -16.84 21.91 27.29
CA LYS A 478 -17.40 21.64 28.61
C LYS A 478 -16.30 21.55 29.68
N ASN A 479 -16.43 22.31 30.73
CA ASN A 479 -15.52 22.31 31.89
C ASN A 479 -14.06 22.59 31.50
N GLY A 480 -13.83 23.51 30.60
CA GLY A 480 -12.48 23.85 30.08
C GLY A 480 -11.83 22.79 29.22
N LYS A 481 -12.61 21.84 28.66
CA LYS A 481 -12.16 20.83 27.71
C LYS A 481 -12.87 21.02 26.37
N LEU A 482 -12.12 20.88 25.29
CA LEU A 482 -12.69 20.74 23.96
C LEU A 482 -13.04 19.27 23.71
N ILE A 483 -14.29 18.99 23.39
CA ILE A 483 -14.78 17.65 23.09
C ILE A 483 -15.00 17.55 21.60
N VAL A 484 -14.48 16.48 20.97
CA VAL A 484 -14.80 16.09 19.59
C VAL A 484 -15.22 14.62 19.61
N GLY A 485 -16.48 14.36 19.32
CA GLY A 485 -17.06 13.02 19.39
C GLY A 485 -16.81 12.35 20.74
N ASN A 486 -16.03 11.26 20.75
CA ASN A 486 -15.75 10.46 21.95
C ASN A 486 -14.55 10.95 22.78
N TYR A 487 -13.82 11.98 22.35
CA TYR A 487 -12.60 12.47 23.02
C TYR A 487 -12.77 13.86 23.62
N ALA A 488 -12.14 14.07 24.77
CA ALA A 488 -12.12 15.34 25.50
C ALA A 488 -10.66 15.76 25.72
N TYR A 489 -10.28 16.91 25.17
CA TYR A 489 -8.93 17.41 25.12
C TYR A 489 -8.72 18.50 26.16
N ASP A 490 -7.62 18.41 26.92
CA ASP A 490 -7.18 19.44 27.87
C ASP A 490 -6.39 20.55 27.18
N PHE A 491 -5.69 20.18 26.11
CA PHE A 491 -4.87 21.08 25.30
C PHE A 491 -5.38 21.13 23.86
N VAL A 492 -5.36 22.32 23.29
CA VAL A 492 -5.51 22.53 21.85
C VAL A 492 -4.27 23.26 21.33
N VAL A 493 -3.70 22.77 20.26
CA VAL A 493 -2.55 23.38 19.59
C VAL A 493 -3.01 23.94 18.26
N LEU A 494 -2.79 25.24 18.07
CA LEU A 494 -3.03 25.91 16.80
C LEU A 494 -1.70 26.04 16.06
N PRO A 495 -1.51 25.31 14.92
CA PRO A 495 -0.31 25.45 14.10
C PRO A 495 -0.26 26.81 13.41
N GLU A 496 0.84 27.15 12.78
CA GLU A 496 0.87 28.27 11.85
C GLU A 496 -0.20 28.08 10.78
N ALA A 497 -1.09 29.04 10.63
CA ALA A 497 -2.26 28.93 9.76
C ALA A 497 -2.60 30.29 9.13
N GLU A 498 -3.08 30.31 7.89
CA GLU A 498 -3.56 31.50 7.19
C GLU A 498 -4.99 31.85 7.62
N GLY A 499 -5.84 30.84 7.80
CA GLY A 499 -7.26 31.03 8.10
C GLY A 499 -7.91 29.86 8.82
N MET A 500 -9.14 30.09 9.30
CA MET A 500 -9.98 29.08 9.92
C MET A 500 -11.48 29.38 9.71
N ASP A 501 -12.31 28.42 10.09
CA ASP A 501 -13.78 28.52 10.04
C ASP A 501 -14.34 29.27 11.26
N LYS A 502 -15.49 29.95 11.08
CA LYS A 502 -16.21 30.64 12.17
C LYS A 502 -16.60 29.71 13.31
N THR A 503 -16.98 28.48 12.99
CA THR A 503 -17.35 27.47 14.00
C THR A 503 -16.15 27.09 14.87
N THR A 504 -14.97 26.93 14.27
CA THR A 504 -13.72 26.66 14.99
C THR A 504 -13.33 27.82 15.88
N LEU A 505 -13.39 29.06 15.38
CA LEU A 505 -13.14 30.25 16.17
C LEU A 505 -14.08 30.33 17.41
N ALA A 506 -15.38 30.04 17.23
CA ALA A 506 -16.34 30.03 18.32
C ALA A 506 -16.02 28.96 19.37
N LEU A 507 -15.64 27.75 18.94
CA LEU A 507 -15.23 26.68 19.84
C LEU A 507 -13.95 27.04 20.61
N LEU A 508 -12.93 27.58 19.94
CA LEU A 508 -11.68 27.98 20.58
C LEU A 508 -11.86 29.17 21.55
N GLY A 509 -12.66 30.15 21.17
CA GLY A 509 -13.00 31.28 22.05
C GLY A 509 -13.73 30.84 23.33
N GLU A 510 -14.70 29.93 23.22
CA GLU A 510 -15.40 29.35 24.38
C GLU A 510 -14.45 28.44 25.20
N PHE A 511 -13.55 27.71 24.56
CA PHE A 511 -12.55 26.88 25.22
C PHE A 511 -11.61 27.73 26.10
N VAL A 512 -11.03 28.79 25.54
CA VAL A 512 -10.18 29.74 26.27
C VAL A 512 -10.95 30.39 27.42
N LYS A 513 -12.18 30.84 27.16
CA LYS A 513 -13.06 31.48 28.16
C LYS A 513 -13.37 30.56 29.35
N GLN A 514 -13.51 29.27 29.14
CA GLN A 514 -13.72 28.27 30.20
C GLN A 514 -12.41 27.81 30.88
N GLY A 515 -11.27 28.42 30.56
CA GLY A 515 -9.95 28.08 31.13
C GLY A 515 -9.25 26.92 30.47
N GLY A 516 -9.62 26.60 29.24
CA GLY A 516 -8.95 25.61 28.41
C GLY A 516 -7.51 26.05 28.04
N LYS A 517 -6.65 25.08 27.76
CA LYS A 517 -5.20 25.28 27.52
C LYS A 517 -4.92 25.35 26.02
N LEU A 518 -4.86 26.59 25.48
CA LEU A 518 -4.54 26.86 24.08
C LEU A 518 -3.04 27.16 23.92
N VAL A 519 -2.37 26.41 23.07
CA VAL A 519 -0.97 26.64 22.64
C VAL A 519 -1.00 27.19 21.22
N LEU A 520 -0.25 28.26 20.97
CA LEU A 520 -0.08 28.87 19.65
C LEU A 520 1.32 28.56 19.11
N GLU A 521 1.38 27.82 18.01
CA GLU A 521 2.61 27.53 17.28
C GLU A 521 2.73 28.46 16.08
N GLY A 522 3.52 29.51 16.23
CA GLY A 522 3.69 30.52 15.19
C GLY A 522 2.67 31.67 15.23
N LYS A 523 2.33 32.21 14.05
CA LYS A 523 1.43 33.35 13.91
C LYS A 523 -0.03 32.92 13.96
N LYS A 524 -0.87 33.76 14.57
CA LYS A 524 -2.32 33.61 14.47
C LYS A 524 -2.78 33.73 13.01
N PRO A 525 -3.89 33.06 12.65
CA PRO A 525 -4.53 33.27 11.35
C PRO A 525 -4.84 34.74 11.08
N SER A 526 -4.93 35.13 9.83
CA SER A 526 -5.29 36.48 9.36
C SER A 526 -6.65 36.52 8.67
N PHE A 527 -7.23 35.36 8.35
CA PHE A 527 -8.48 35.26 7.62
C PHE A 527 -9.49 34.33 8.31
N LEU A 528 -10.72 34.83 8.47
CA LEU A 528 -11.87 34.04 8.91
C LEU A 528 -12.73 33.74 7.70
N GLU A 529 -12.76 32.47 7.25
CA GLU A 529 -13.43 32.06 6.00
C GLU A 529 -13.03 32.92 4.79
N GLY A 530 -11.76 33.31 4.72
CA GLY A 530 -11.18 34.13 3.65
C GLY A 530 -11.38 35.64 3.76
N GLU A 531 -12.07 36.15 4.78
CA GLU A 531 -12.20 37.57 5.10
C GLU A 531 -11.16 38.00 6.15
N PRO A 532 -10.50 39.14 6.04
CA PRO A 532 -9.57 39.62 7.05
C PRO A 532 -10.20 39.71 8.44
N TYR A 533 -9.52 39.18 9.46
CA TYR A 533 -10.04 39.14 10.84
C TYR A 533 -8.91 39.22 11.88
N ALA A 534 -9.18 39.79 13.05
CA ALA A 534 -8.14 40.04 14.06
C ALA A 534 -7.89 38.92 15.07
N PHE A 535 -8.83 37.97 15.23
CA PHE A 535 -8.73 36.82 16.16
C PHE A 535 -8.41 37.21 17.63
N ASP A 536 -9.05 38.23 18.15
CA ASP A 536 -8.83 38.72 19.54
C ASP A 536 -9.37 37.76 20.59
N GLU A 537 -10.30 36.87 20.20
CA GLU A 537 -10.97 35.90 21.09
C GLU A 537 -10.06 34.75 21.49
N ILE A 538 -8.97 34.48 20.75
CA ILE A 538 -8.01 33.40 20.99
C ILE A 538 -6.65 33.97 21.34
N TYR A 539 -6.01 33.44 22.41
CA TYR A 539 -4.69 33.78 22.89
C TYR A 539 -4.06 32.58 23.60
N ALA A 540 -2.74 32.51 23.64
CA ALA A 540 -2.04 31.43 24.32
C ALA A 540 -2.35 31.42 25.82
N THR A 541 -2.74 30.28 26.35
CA THR A 541 -3.03 30.05 27.79
C THR A 541 -2.15 28.96 28.38
N ALA A 542 -1.38 28.27 27.56
CA ALA A 542 -0.43 27.21 27.91
C ALA A 542 0.76 27.21 26.93
N THR A 543 1.79 26.43 27.28
CA THR A 543 2.99 26.20 26.48
C THR A 543 3.13 24.73 26.09
N GLU A 544 4.09 24.42 25.20
CA GLU A 544 4.43 23.04 24.85
C GLU A 544 5.00 22.27 26.05
N GLU A 545 5.76 22.95 26.94
CA GLU A 545 6.27 22.34 28.18
C GLU A 545 5.12 21.87 29.11
N ASP A 546 3.99 22.58 29.14
CA ASP A 546 2.80 22.15 29.88
C ASP A 546 2.22 20.86 29.31
N ILE A 547 2.26 20.71 27.97
CA ILE A 547 1.85 19.46 27.30
C ILE A 547 2.80 18.32 27.68
N VAL A 548 4.10 18.50 27.51
CA VAL A 548 5.11 17.47 27.83
C VAL A 548 5.00 17.03 29.28
N ALA A 549 4.79 17.95 30.22
CA ALA A 549 4.59 17.63 31.63
C ALA A 549 3.32 16.80 31.91
N SER A 550 2.35 16.79 30.99
CA SER A 550 1.10 16.03 31.13
C SER A 550 1.22 14.56 30.64
N VAL A 551 2.27 14.22 29.92
CA VAL A 551 2.46 12.87 29.37
C VAL A 551 2.82 11.88 30.50
N PRO A 552 2.10 10.74 30.64
CA PRO A 552 2.27 9.83 31.77
C PRO A 552 3.50 8.93 31.71
N TYR A 553 4.25 8.93 30.60
CA TYR A 553 5.48 8.17 30.38
C TYR A 553 6.55 9.03 29.75
N THR A 554 7.79 8.54 29.70
CA THR A 554 8.87 9.19 28.93
C THR A 554 9.73 8.14 28.24
N ILE A 555 10.24 8.46 27.05
CA ILE A 555 11.19 7.66 26.29
C ILE A 555 12.42 8.51 26.01
N THR A 556 13.60 8.09 26.44
CA THR A 556 14.86 8.85 26.29
C THR A 556 16.01 7.96 25.80
N PRO A 557 16.86 8.47 24.89
CA PRO A 557 16.80 9.78 24.25
C PRO A 557 15.61 9.92 23.33
N HIS A 558 15.23 11.15 23.02
CA HIS A 558 14.24 11.46 21.98
C HIS A 558 14.88 11.20 20.61
N VAL A 559 14.28 10.33 19.81
CA VAL A 559 14.79 9.91 18.48
C VAL A 559 13.70 10.08 17.44
N GLN A 560 14.01 10.76 16.34
CA GLN A 560 13.10 10.85 15.20
C GLN A 560 12.85 9.45 14.62
N GLY A 561 11.58 9.11 14.36
CA GLY A 561 11.18 7.77 13.88
C GLY A 561 10.98 6.74 15.00
N VAL A 562 11.07 7.13 16.28
CA VAL A 562 10.55 6.33 17.40
C VAL A 562 9.17 6.87 17.76
N TYR A 563 8.14 6.05 17.56
CA TYR A 563 6.74 6.37 17.85
C TYR A 563 6.23 5.60 19.06
N SER A 564 5.24 6.14 19.75
CA SER A 564 4.63 5.45 20.89
C SER A 564 3.15 5.78 21.05
N ALA A 565 2.40 4.82 21.60
CA ALA A 565 1.00 4.98 21.97
C ALA A 565 0.73 4.31 23.32
N TYR A 566 0.24 5.07 24.30
CA TYR A 566 -0.25 4.53 25.57
C TYR A 566 -1.74 4.25 25.48
N ARG A 567 -2.12 2.99 25.67
CA ARG A 567 -3.50 2.54 25.43
C ARG A 567 -4.11 1.88 26.68
N LYS A 568 -5.35 2.23 26.94
CA LYS A 568 -6.17 1.63 28.01
C LYS A 568 -7.03 0.50 27.47
N GLY A 569 -6.65 -0.72 27.78
CA GLY A 569 -7.35 -1.93 27.36
C GLY A 569 -8.30 -2.49 28.43
N LYS A 570 -9.23 -3.37 28.00
CA LYS A 570 -10.17 -4.05 28.91
C LYS A 570 -9.47 -5.03 29.86
N THR A 571 -8.39 -5.68 29.40
CA THR A 571 -7.60 -6.69 30.11
C THR A 571 -6.31 -6.14 30.71
N GLY A 572 -6.06 -4.87 30.55
CA GLY A 572 -4.87 -4.16 31.05
C GLY A 572 -4.42 -3.06 30.10
N ASP A 573 -3.78 -2.06 30.67
CA ASP A 573 -3.19 -0.97 29.90
C ASP A 573 -1.82 -1.39 29.34
N PHE A 574 -1.40 -0.78 28.22
CA PHE A 574 -0.09 -1.05 27.63
C PHE A 574 0.49 0.18 26.93
N LEU A 575 1.82 0.19 26.86
CA LEU A 575 2.58 1.14 26.05
C LEU A 575 3.14 0.37 24.84
N TYR A 576 2.76 0.80 23.64
CA TYR A 576 3.26 0.28 22.38
C TYR A 576 4.31 1.24 21.84
N ILE A 577 5.51 0.74 21.52
CA ILE A 577 6.65 1.52 21.07
C ILE A 577 7.16 0.90 19.76
N VAL A 578 7.44 1.74 18.76
CA VAL A 578 7.89 1.33 17.42
C VAL A 578 9.10 2.14 17.02
N ASN A 579 10.11 1.48 16.46
CA ASN A 579 11.28 2.13 15.89
C ASN A 579 11.30 1.96 14.36
N VAL A 580 11.20 3.08 13.63
CA VAL A 580 11.33 3.15 12.17
C VAL A 580 12.40 4.16 11.74
N SER A 581 13.34 4.46 12.63
CA SER A 581 14.38 5.49 12.42
C SER A 581 15.44 5.15 11.37
N GLY A 582 15.48 3.89 10.89
CA GLY A 582 16.52 3.39 9.99
C GLY A 582 17.72 2.78 10.73
N GLU A 583 17.81 2.91 12.06
CA GLU A 583 18.92 2.44 12.88
C GLU A 583 18.42 1.67 14.11
N SER A 584 19.29 0.87 14.72
CA SER A 584 19.02 0.26 16.03
C SER A 584 19.18 1.32 17.13
N VAL A 585 18.16 1.46 18.00
CA VAL A 585 18.16 2.47 19.07
C VAL A 585 18.03 1.84 20.44
N GLY A 586 18.85 2.31 21.40
CA GLY A 586 18.74 2.00 22.83
C GLY A 586 17.96 3.11 23.53
N VAL A 587 16.86 2.78 24.19
CA VAL A 587 16.01 3.75 24.90
C VAL A 587 15.76 3.34 26.35
N LYS A 588 15.61 4.36 27.23
CA LYS A 588 15.13 4.22 28.61
C LYS A 588 13.68 4.66 28.66
N VAL A 589 12.81 3.78 29.13
CA VAL A 589 11.36 4.04 29.18
C VAL A 589 10.91 4.11 30.65
N ARG A 590 10.41 5.27 31.05
CA ARG A 590 9.67 5.42 32.30
C ARG A 590 8.21 5.10 32.06
N CYS A 591 7.75 3.97 32.55
CA CYS A 591 6.35 3.53 32.41
C CYS A 591 5.42 4.17 33.45
N PRO A 592 4.11 4.26 33.16
CA PRO A 592 3.10 4.62 34.17
C PRO A 592 3.03 3.62 35.34
N SER A 593 3.15 2.31 35.03
CA SER A 593 3.18 1.25 36.06
C SER A 593 4.59 1.04 36.61
N ARG A 594 4.65 0.67 37.91
CA ARG A 594 5.88 0.22 38.58
C ARG A 594 6.36 -1.16 38.14
N TYR A 595 5.47 -1.98 37.56
CA TYR A 595 5.74 -3.40 37.21
C TYR A 595 5.43 -3.65 35.73
N PRO A 596 6.16 -3.04 34.78
CA PRO A 596 5.95 -3.30 33.35
C PRO A 596 6.34 -4.74 33.00
N VAL A 597 5.56 -5.35 32.10
CA VAL A 597 5.77 -6.71 31.58
C VAL A 597 5.90 -6.65 30.07
N LEU A 598 6.97 -7.18 29.51
CA LEU A 598 7.16 -7.29 28.06
C LEU A 598 6.33 -8.45 27.53
N LEU A 599 5.54 -8.20 26.46
CA LEU A 599 4.76 -9.20 25.74
C LEU A 599 5.37 -9.40 24.34
N ASP A 600 5.73 -10.62 24.03
CA ASP A 600 6.08 -11.06 22.66
C ASP A 600 4.81 -11.52 21.94
N LEU A 601 4.42 -10.82 20.85
CA LEU A 601 3.23 -11.16 20.07
C LEU A 601 3.42 -12.36 19.14
N GLU A 602 4.65 -12.75 18.82
CA GLU A 602 4.87 -13.96 18.02
C GLU A 602 4.60 -15.21 18.86
N THR A 603 5.14 -15.26 20.08
CA THR A 603 5.08 -16.45 20.97
C THR A 603 4.02 -16.37 22.05
N LEU A 604 3.50 -15.17 22.32
CA LEU A 604 2.69 -14.84 23.49
C LEU A 604 3.42 -15.09 24.83
N GLU A 605 4.75 -15.15 24.78
CA GLU A 605 5.52 -15.16 26.01
C GLU A 605 5.54 -13.78 26.68
N THR A 606 5.72 -13.82 27.99
CA THR A 606 5.79 -12.60 28.81
C THR A 606 6.98 -12.69 29.74
N SER A 607 7.69 -11.57 29.90
CA SER A 607 8.90 -11.49 30.75
C SER A 607 9.00 -10.14 31.45
N VAL A 608 9.80 -10.12 32.53
CA VAL A 608 10.20 -8.87 33.19
C VAL A 608 11.30 -8.24 32.36
N PRO A 609 11.12 -7.01 31.84
CA PRO A 609 12.17 -6.33 31.09
C PRO A 609 13.36 -5.96 31.97
N GLU A 610 14.53 -5.74 31.36
CA GLU A 610 15.69 -5.17 32.04
C GLU A 610 15.41 -3.75 32.54
N THR A 611 15.84 -3.39 33.73
CA THR A 611 15.58 -2.09 34.32
C THR A 611 16.81 -1.45 34.94
N GLU A 612 16.93 -0.11 34.82
CA GLU A 612 17.94 0.70 35.48
C GLU A 612 17.30 1.95 36.12
N GLY A 613 17.45 2.12 37.42
CA GLY A 613 16.89 3.27 38.13
C GLY A 613 15.36 3.38 38.05
N GLY A 614 14.67 2.25 37.85
CA GLY A 614 13.20 2.21 37.65
C GLY A 614 12.71 2.45 36.25
N ASN A 615 13.62 2.67 35.30
CA ASN A 615 13.29 2.75 33.87
C ASN A 615 13.53 1.40 33.18
N VAL A 616 12.67 1.04 32.25
CA VAL A 616 12.88 -0.12 31.37
C VAL A 616 13.95 0.21 30.34
N LEU A 617 14.88 -0.71 30.11
CA LEU A 617 15.88 -0.63 29.06
C LEU A 617 15.40 -1.43 27.85
N LEU A 618 15.30 -0.81 26.69
CA LEU A 618 14.97 -1.47 25.43
C LEU A 618 16.04 -1.18 24.38
N THR A 619 16.39 -2.20 23.60
CA THR A 619 17.12 -2.04 22.34
C THR A 619 16.18 -2.47 21.22
N LEU A 620 15.79 -1.54 20.35
CA LEU A 620 14.89 -1.76 19.24
C LEU A 620 15.66 -1.64 17.92
N ALA A 621 15.79 -2.73 17.19
CA ALA A 621 16.29 -2.68 15.82
C ALA A 621 15.39 -1.80 14.94
N ASP A 622 15.86 -1.39 13.76
CA ASP A 622 14.98 -0.76 12.76
C ASP A 622 13.85 -1.72 12.37
N GLY A 623 12.60 -1.28 12.40
CA GLY A 623 11.39 -2.11 12.27
C GLY A 623 11.05 -2.91 13.54
N GLY A 624 11.80 -2.72 14.63
CA GLY A 624 11.54 -3.35 15.93
C GLY A 624 10.44 -2.63 16.70
N SER A 625 9.68 -3.41 17.49
CA SER A 625 8.60 -2.87 18.33
C SER A 625 8.55 -3.58 19.69
N ALA A 626 7.93 -2.94 20.70
CA ALA A 626 7.74 -3.48 22.03
C ALA A 626 6.34 -3.18 22.56
N ILE A 627 5.72 -4.17 23.21
CA ILE A 627 4.48 -4.03 23.96
C ILE A 627 4.82 -4.17 25.46
N LEU A 628 4.71 -3.07 26.20
CA LEU A 628 4.92 -3.04 27.64
C LEU A 628 3.56 -2.98 28.34
N LEU A 629 3.08 -4.14 28.82
CA LEU A 629 1.86 -4.25 29.61
C LEU A 629 2.09 -3.61 30.98
N GLN A 630 1.10 -2.88 31.50
CA GLN A 630 1.16 -2.15 32.77
C GLN A 630 0.54 -2.99 33.88
N SER A 631 1.37 -3.76 34.61
CA SER A 631 0.90 -4.65 35.70
C SER A 631 0.78 -3.91 37.04
N ASP A 632 -0.24 -4.28 37.80
CA ASP A 632 -0.48 -3.77 39.17
C ASP A 632 0.34 -4.53 40.24
N ALA A 633 0.94 -5.66 39.89
CA ALA A 633 1.67 -6.53 40.78
C ALA A 633 3.03 -7.00 40.18
N PRO A 634 4.00 -7.34 41.02
CA PRO A 634 5.29 -7.90 40.55
C PRO A 634 5.12 -9.16 39.69
N TYR A 635 5.81 -9.22 38.56
CA TYR A 635 5.93 -10.38 37.68
C TYR A 635 7.30 -11.04 37.87
N THR A 636 7.39 -12.37 37.81
CA THR A 636 8.59 -13.10 38.22
C THR A 636 9.34 -13.84 37.12
N LYS A 637 8.74 -14.01 35.91
CA LYS A 637 9.43 -14.69 34.79
C LYS A 637 10.45 -13.73 34.17
N GLY A 638 11.75 -13.92 34.43
CA GLY A 638 12.80 -13.11 33.83
C GLY A 638 13.04 -13.44 32.37
N PHE A 639 13.68 -12.52 31.65
CA PHE A 639 14.20 -12.73 30.31
C PHE A 639 15.47 -13.60 30.38
N ALA A 640 15.57 -14.66 29.57
CA ALA A 640 16.82 -15.39 29.41
C ALA A 640 17.76 -14.53 28.55
N LYS A 641 18.96 -14.22 29.09
CA LYS A 641 20.02 -13.57 28.32
C LYS A 641 20.77 -14.68 27.59
N SER A 642 20.80 -14.68 26.26
CA SER A 642 21.67 -15.55 25.47
C SER A 642 23.13 -15.16 25.63
N GLY A 643 24.01 -16.11 25.41
CA GLY A 643 25.48 -15.94 25.39
C GLY A 643 25.95 -15.24 24.10
N GLY A 644 27.15 -15.56 23.65
CA GLY A 644 27.71 -15.06 22.38
C GLY A 644 27.13 -15.77 21.16
N GLU A 645 27.53 -15.29 19.98
CA GLU A 645 27.05 -15.81 18.70
C GLU A 645 27.70 -17.16 18.37
N ILE A 646 26.90 -18.07 17.78
CA ILE A 646 27.35 -19.33 17.21
C ILE A 646 28.07 -19.04 15.88
N ASP A 647 29.26 -19.66 15.67
CA ASP A 647 30.00 -19.53 14.40
C ASP A 647 29.30 -20.28 13.25
N LEU A 648 28.71 -19.51 12.32
CA LEU A 648 28.06 -20.01 11.12
C LEU A 648 28.98 -20.03 9.89
N GLY A 649 30.21 -19.53 9.97
CA GLY A 649 31.16 -19.43 8.84
C GLY A 649 31.53 -20.76 8.20
N GLY A 650 32.09 -20.72 7.00
CA GLY A 650 32.59 -21.88 6.25
C GLY A 650 31.50 -22.62 5.44
N LYS A 651 31.75 -23.92 5.24
CA LYS A 651 30.93 -24.76 4.34
C LYS A 651 29.66 -25.27 4.97
N TRP A 652 28.57 -25.22 4.20
CA TRP A 652 27.27 -25.80 4.54
C TRP A 652 26.85 -26.77 3.43
N LYS A 653 26.33 -27.94 3.82
CA LYS A 653 25.76 -28.91 2.90
C LYS A 653 24.37 -28.47 2.46
N VAL A 654 24.08 -28.56 1.18
CA VAL A 654 22.69 -28.47 0.67
C VAL A 654 22.00 -29.81 0.90
N VAL A 655 21.05 -29.82 1.83
CA VAL A 655 20.32 -31.03 2.24
C VAL A 655 19.17 -31.31 1.26
N SER A 656 18.39 -30.28 0.94
CA SER A 656 17.32 -30.29 -0.04
C SER A 656 16.98 -28.88 -0.53
N ARG A 657 16.22 -28.75 -1.59
CA ARG A 657 15.74 -27.48 -2.13
C ARG A 657 14.54 -27.67 -3.05
N THR A 658 13.79 -26.61 -3.28
CA THR A 658 12.88 -26.52 -4.45
C THR A 658 13.69 -26.53 -5.76
N PRO A 659 13.09 -26.83 -6.92
CA PRO A 659 13.79 -26.76 -8.20
C PRO A 659 14.49 -25.43 -8.38
N ASN A 660 15.74 -25.44 -8.89
CA ASN A 660 16.38 -24.21 -9.30
C ASN A 660 15.75 -23.68 -10.59
N THR A 661 15.91 -22.39 -10.88
CA THR A 661 15.24 -21.70 -11.97
C THR A 661 16.23 -20.95 -12.87
N LEU A 662 15.86 -20.79 -14.15
CA LEU A 662 16.44 -19.85 -15.10
C LEU A 662 15.30 -19.20 -15.87
N ALA A 663 15.17 -17.87 -15.76
CA ALA A 663 14.25 -17.08 -16.58
C ALA A 663 14.95 -16.61 -17.86
N ILE A 664 14.27 -16.72 -19.00
CA ILE A 664 14.76 -16.27 -20.32
C ILE A 664 13.75 -15.27 -20.87
N ASP A 665 14.07 -13.98 -20.78
CA ASP A 665 13.21 -12.84 -21.07
C ASP A 665 13.58 -12.09 -22.36
N LYS A 666 14.54 -12.63 -23.15
CA LYS A 666 14.93 -12.13 -24.45
C LYS A 666 14.74 -13.20 -25.51
N ALA A 667 14.18 -12.83 -26.66
CA ALA A 667 13.98 -13.72 -27.80
C ALA A 667 14.30 -13.03 -29.13
N SER A 668 14.49 -13.84 -30.20
CA SER A 668 14.56 -13.37 -31.57
C SER A 668 13.21 -13.55 -32.26
N LEU A 669 12.65 -12.47 -32.84
CA LEU A 669 11.39 -12.47 -33.58
C LEU A 669 11.59 -12.93 -35.02
N SER A 670 10.61 -13.67 -35.56
CA SER A 670 10.52 -13.98 -36.99
C SER A 670 9.07 -13.94 -37.46
N TYR A 671 8.82 -13.47 -38.68
CA TYR A 671 7.48 -13.46 -39.31
C TYR A 671 7.28 -14.62 -40.31
N ASP A 672 8.35 -15.37 -40.63
CA ASP A 672 8.34 -16.48 -41.59
C ASP A 672 8.81 -17.83 -41.00
N GLY A 673 9.29 -17.83 -39.73
CA GLY A 673 9.86 -18.98 -39.04
C GLY A 673 11.25 -19.40 -39.52
N VAL A 674 11.88 -18.62 -40.38
CA VAL A 674 13.20 -18.93 -41.02
C VAL A 674 14.19 -17.80 -40.72
N SER A 675 13.81 -16.56 -40.98
CA SER A 675 14.64 -15.37 -40.80
C SER A 675 14.35 -14.74 -39.44
N PHE A 676 15.29 -14.88 -38.50
CA PHE A 676 15.14 -14.32 -37.14
C PHE A 676 15.87 -13.00 -37.01
N GLU A 677 15.25 -12.01 -36.43
CA GLU A 677 15.82 -10.72 -36.05
C GLU A 677 16.87 -10.86 -34.92
N GLU A 678 17.56 -9.80 -34.61
CA GLU A 678 18.41 -9.74 -33.41
C GLU A 678 17.61 -10.00 -32.14
N LYS A 679 18.26 -10.61 -31.14
CA LYS A 679 17.66 -10.92 -29.85
C LYS A 679 17.28 -9.63 -29.11
N ALA A 680 16.03 -9.52 -28.72
CA ALA A 680 15.47 -8.37 -28.04
C ALA A 680 14.71 -8.77 -26.77
N TYR A 681 14.52 -7.82 -25.87
CA TYR A 681 13.69 -7.97 -24.66
C TYR A 681 12.23 -8.16 -25.06
N ILE A 682 11.53 -9.11 -24.41
CA ILE A 682 10.15 -9.49 -24.78
C ILE A 682 9.18 -8.32 -24.81
N PRO A 683 9.12 -7.40 -23.81
CA PRO A 683 8.27 -6.22 -23.91
C PRO A 683 8.57 -5.36 -25.13
N ALA A 684 9.83 -5.23 -25.56
CA ALA A 684 10.17 -4.49 -26.78
C ALA A 684 9.61 -5.13 -28.03
N ILE A 685 9.62 -6.49 -28.11
CA ILE A 685 8.98 -7.24 -29.20
C ILE A 685 7.46 -7.03 -29.17
N PHE A 686 6.83 -7.10 -27.99
CA PHE A 686 5.40 -6.88 -27.83
C PHE A 686 4.98 -5.50 -28.33
N TYR A 687 5.65 -4.43 -27.88
CA TYR A 687 5.34 -3.05 -28.32
C TYR A 687 5.63 -2.80 -29.78
N LYS A 688 6.63 -3.48 -30.37
CA LYS A 688 6.84 -3.47 -31.83
C LYS A 688 5.62 -4.01 -32.57
N LEU A 689 5.11 -5.18 -32.17
CA LEU A 689 3.95 -5.81 -32.77
C LEU A 689 2.67 -4.96 -32.57
N ILE A 690 2.49 -4.34 -31.40
CA ILE A 690 1.40 -3.39 -31.12
C ILE A 690 1.51 -2.16 -32.03
N GLY A 691 2.69 -1.57 -32.15
CA GLY A 691 2.93 -0.39 -33.00
C GLY A 691 2.67 -0.66 -34.49
N GLU A 692 3.00 -1.85 -34.96
CA GLU A 692 2.71 -2.33 -36.31
C GLU A 692 1.23 -2.74 -36.49
N LYS A 693 0.45 -2.82 -35.44
CA LYS A 693 -0.92 -3.40 -35.40
C LYS A 693 -0.94 -4.78 -36.04
N TYR A 694 0.10 -5.58 -35.75
CA TYR A 694 0.32 -6.86 -36.36
C TYR A 694 -0.76 -7.87 -35.95
N ARG A 695 -1.20 -8.69 -36.90
CA ARG A 695 -2.11 -9.83 -36.69
C ARG A 695 -1.68 -10.95 -37.61
N GLY A 696 -1.28 -12.07 -37.03
CA GLY A 696 -0.83 -13.22 -37.78
C GLY A 696 0.17 -14.09 -37.04
N ARG A 697 0.82 -15.00 -37.77
CA ARG A 697 1.77 -15.92 -37.17
C ARG A 697 3.12 -15.26 -36.99
N ILE A 698 3.71 -15.48 -35.81
CA ILE A 698 5.09 -15.11 -35.49
C ILE A 698 5.80 -16.33 -34.91
N TRP A 699 7.12 -16.29 -34.89
CA TRP A 699 7.98 -17.23 -34.19
C TRP A 699 8.90 -16.47 -33.24
N LEU A 700 8.98 -16.97 -31.99
CA LEU A 700 9.91 -16.48 -30.98
C LEU A 700 10.94 -17.56 -30.67
N LYS A 701 12.23 -17.23 -30.82
CA LYS A 701 13.34 -18.10 -30.52
C LYS A 701 14.07 -17.64 -29.28
N TYR A 702 13.99 -18.43 -28.21
CA TYR A 702 14.73 -18.27 -26.96
C TYR A 702 16.00 -19.13 -27.01
N THR A 703 17.12 -18.61 -26.48
CA THR A 703 18.40 -19.33 -26.47
C THR A 703 19.03 -19.34 -25.09
N PHE A 704 19.72 -20.44 -24.73
CA PHE A 704 20.46 -20.61 -23.50
C PHE A 704 21.59 -21.60 -23.67
N ARG A 705 22.56 -21.66 -22.75
CA ARG A 705 23.71 -22.56 -22.81
C ARG A 705 23.62 -23.61 -21.68
N ALA A 706 24.08 -24.82 -21.95
CA ALA A 706 24.17 -25.92 -21.00
C ALA A 706 25.58 -26.55 -21.02
N GLU A 707 26.34 -26.40 -19.94
CA GLU A 707 27.61 -27.09 -19.71
C GLU A 707 27.35 -28.55 -19.37
N THR A 708 26.33 -28.82 -18.59
CA THR A 708 25.84 -30.15 -18.16
C THR A 708 24.40 -30.35 -18.58
N LEU A 709 24.00 -31.59 -18.83
CA LEU A 709 22.61 -31.94 -19.18
C LEU A 709 21.91 -32.44 -17.91
N PRO A 710 20.98 -31.67 -17.34
CA PRO A 710 20.17 -32.10 -16.20
C PRO A 710 19.25 -33.27 -16.59
N GLU A 711 19.14 -34.27 -15.73
CA GLU A 711 18.18 -35.37 -15.93
C GLU A 711 16.74 -34.92 -15.66
N ASN A 712 16.56 -34.01 -14.72
CA ASN A 712 15.28 -33.41 -14.36
C ASN A 712 15.27 -31.93 -14.72
N ILE A 713 14.69 -31.58 -15.86
CA ILE A 713 14.48 -30.20 -16.30
C ILE A 713 13.19 -30.09 -17.09
N ARG A 714 12.35 -29.15 -16.70
CA ARG A 714 11.14 -28.80 -17.43
C ARG A 714 11.15 -27.34 -17.81
N MET A 715 10.49 -27.05 -18.90
CA MET A 715 10.14 -25.71 -19.30
C MET A 715 8.75 -25.38 -18.78
N GLU A 716 8.56 -24.18 -18.24
CA GLU A 716 7.25 -23.57 -17.99
C GLU A 716 7.14 -22.26 -18.77
N CYS A 717 5.99 -22.04 -19.40
CA CYS A 717 5.69 -20.83 -20.17
C CYS A 717 4.20 -20.51 -20.09
N GLU A 718 3.87 -19.29 -20.41
CA GLU A 718 2.48 -18.85 -20.48
C GLU A 718 1.78 -19.36 -21.75
N ASN A 719 0.45 -19.39 -21.73
CA ASN A 719 -0.31 -19.73 -22.92
C ASN A 719 -0.42 -18.52 -23.86
N MET A 720 0.59 -18.35 -24.71
CA MET A 720 0.75 -17.20 -25.64
C MET A 720 0.03 -17.41 -26.98
N GLY A 721 -0.92 -18.33 -27.10
CA GLY A 721 -1.48 -18.73 -28.39
C GLY A 721 -0.54 -19.62 -29.21
N ILE A 722 0.17 -20.52 -28.52
CA ILE A 722 1.19 -21.40 -29.08
C ILE A 722 0.56 -22.45 -29.97
N PHE A 723 0.89 -22.47 -31.28
CA PHE A 723 0.50 -23.55 -32.21
C PHE A 723 1.62 -24.56 -32.47
N SER A 724 2.89 -24.21 -32.18
CA SER A 724 4.03 -25.14 -32.27
C SER A 724 5.10 -24.77 -31.24
N CYS A 725 5.78 -25.81 -30.72
CA CYS A 725 6.94 -25.66 -29.84
C CYS A 725 8.02 -26.64 -30.24
N LYS A 726 9.27 -26.18 -30.42
CA LYS A 726 10.43 -27.00 -30.73
C LYS A 726 11.58 -26.68 -29.79
N VAL A 727 12.27 -27.73 -29.32
CA VAL A 727 13.53 -27.62 -28.57
C VAL A 727 14.62 -28.32 -29.41
N ASN A 728 15.62 -27.57 -29.85
CA ASN A 728 16.68 -28.06 -30.76
C ASN A 728 16.12 -28.84 -31.99
N GLY A 729 15.03 -28.26 -32.57
CA GLY A 729 14.34 -28.87 -33.73
C GLY A 729 13.39 -30.05 -33.41
N LYS A 730 13.40 -30.59 -32.17
CA LYS A 730 12.46 -31.66 -31.76
C LYS A 730 11.12 -31.06 -31.33
N GLU A 731 10.02 -31.58 -31.85
CA GLU A 731 8.65 -31.16 -31.44
C GLU A 731 8.40 -31.51 -29.98
N ILE A 732 7.90 -30.54 -29.23
CA ILE A 732 7.46 -30.65 -27.84
C ILE A 732 6.01 -30.20 -27.78
N ASP A 733 5.21 -30.81 -26.92
CA ASP A 733 3.79 -30.45 -26.70
C ASP A 733 3.56 -30.03 -25.24
N PRO A 734 3.71 -28.71 -24.91
CA PRO A 734 3.49 -28.22 -23.56
C PRO A 734 2.03 -28.43 -23.13
N LYS A 735 1.83 -28.86 -21.88
CA LYS A 735 0.53 -29.14 -21.28
C LYS A 735 0.23 -28.22 -20.13
N ALA A 736 -1.05 -27.95 -19.87
CA ALA A 736 -1.47 -27.19 -18.69
C ALA A 736 -1.01 -27.87 -17.39
N GLY A 737 -0.70 -27.07 -16.38
CA GLY A 737 -0.30 -27.53 -15.07
C GLY A 737 1.10 -27.08 -14.63
N GLY A 738 1.45 -25.83 -14.90
CA GLY A 738 2.66 -25.20 -14.39
C GLY A 738 2.70 -25.16 -12.85
N THR A 739 3.89 -25.10 -12.31
CA THR A 739 4.10 -25.00 -10.85
C THR A 739 4.33 -23.58 -10.38
N LEU A 740 4.77 -22.69 -11.29
CA LEU A 740 4.89 -21.25 -11.00
C LEU A 740 3.52 -20.56 -10.99
N ASP A 741 2.65 -20.96 -11.90
CA ASP A 741 1.24 -20.61 -11.94
C ASP A 741 0.46 -21.75 -12.62
N LYS A 742 -0.76 -22.03 -12.17
CA LYS A 742 -1.59 -23.11 -12.73
C LYS A 742 -2.04 -22.86 -14.16
N SER A 743 -2.08 -21.61 -14.58
CA SER A 743 -2.37 -21.22 -15.96
C SER A 743 -1.21 -21.48 -16.93
N PHE A 744 0.01 -21.71 -16.40
CA PHE A 744 1.18 -21.97 -17.23
C PHE A 744 1.15 -23.36 -17.88
N LEU A 745 1.74 -23.44 -19.07
CA LEU A 745 2.04 -24.68 -19.76
C LEU A 745 3.39 -25.21 -19.29
N THR A 746 3.51 -26.52 -19.16
CA THR A 746 4.77 -27.19 -18.77
C THR A 746 5.12 -28.33 -19.69
N ALA A 747 6.41 -28.59 -19.90
CA ALA A 747 6.93 -29.69 -20.66
C ALA A 747 8.28 -30.17 -20.14
N ASP A 748 8.50 -31.48 -20.06
CA ASP A 748 9.82 -32.08 -19.88
C ASP A 748 10.66 -31.86 -21.16
N ILE A 749 11.85 -31.30 -21.01
CA ILE A 749 12.75 -31.01 -22.13
C ILE A 749 14.11 -31.74 -22.01
N ALA A 750 14.34 -32.55 -20.96
CA ALA A 750 15.62 -33.22 -20.72
C ALA A 750 16.12 -34.01 -21.94
N GLY A 751 15.25 -34.77 -22.57
CA GLY A 751 15.59 -35.59 -23.76
C GLY A 751 15.83 -34.83 -25.07
N ALA A 752 15.62 -33.49 -25.04
CA ALA A 752 15.82 -32.63 -26.21
C ALA A 752 17.02 -31.70 -26.08
N LEU A 753 17.67 -31.62 -24.89
CA LEU A 753 18.82 -30.75 -24.66
C LEU A 753 20.13 -31.30 -25.25
N GLU A 754 21.01 -30.37 -25.58
CA GLU A 754 22.39 -30.62 -26.08
C GLU A 754 23.40 -29.84 -25.22
N LYS A 755 24.65 -30.34 -25.13
CA LYS A 755 25.73 -29.57 -24.53
C LYS A 755 26.09 -28.40 -25.43
N GLY A 756 26.26 -27.24 -24.85
CA GLY A 756 26.52 -25.98 -25.54
C GLY A 756 25.24 -25.13 -25.66
N GLU A 757 25.01 -24.59 -26.84
CA GLU A 757 23.90 -23.71 -27.14
C GLU A 757 22.64 -24.55 -27.40
N ASN A 758 21.51 -24.10 -26.80
CA ASN A 758 20.18 -24.69 -26.99
C ASN A 758 19.21 -23.61 -27.41
N GLU A 759 18.20 -23.99 -28.20
CA GLU A 759 17.15 -23.10 -28.66
C GLU A 759 15.77 -23.69 -28.37
N ILE A 760 14.84 -22.81 -27.98
CA ILE A 760 13.40 -23.10 -27.87
C ILE A 760 12.70 -22.16 -28.83
N VAL A 761 11.92 -22.72 -29.77
CA VAL A 761 11.21 -21.94 -30.78
C VAL A 761 9.71 -22.17 -30.64
N PHE A 762 8.98 -21.12 -30.34
CA PHE A 762 7.50 -21.12 -30.35
C PHE A 762 6.98 -20.52 -31.64
N GLY A 763 5.99 -21.17 -32.26
CA GLY A 763 5.09 -20.56 -33.23
C GLY A 763 3.84 -20.08 -32.51
N ILE A 764 3.48 -18.82 -32.69
CA ILE A 764 2.42 -18.12 -31.96
C ILE A 764 1.46 -17.47 -32.97
N ASP A 765 0.16 -17.65 -32.76
CA ASP A 765 -0.88 -16.90 -33.47
C ASP A 765 -1.13 -15.58 -32.72
N PHE A 766 -0.47 -14.50 -33.15
CA PHE A 766 -0.55 -13.19 -32.48
C PHE A 766 -1.77 -12.39 -32.98
N TYR A 767 -2.57 -11.91 -32.01
CA TYR A 767 -3.78 -11.13 -32.29
C TYR A 767 -4.07 -10.20 -31.12
N GLU A 768 -4.45 -8.94 -31.41
CA GLU A 768 -5.06 -8.04 -30.47
C GLU A 768 -6.33 -7.41 -31.09
N ARG A 769 -7.39 -7.24 -30.29
CA ARG A 769 -8.62 -6.54 -30.70
C ARG A 769 -8.42 -5.04 -30.82
N ASP A 770 -9.26 -4.38 -31.61
CA ASP A 770 -9.15 -2.93 -31.88
C ASP A 770 -9.22 -2.05 -30.62
N TYR A 771 -9.91 -2.53 -29.58
CA TYR A 771 -10.02 -1.82 -28.31
C TYR A 771 -8.66 -1.67 -27.59
N VAL A 772 -7.78 -2.67 -27.66
CA VAL A 772 -6.43 -2.60 -27.09
C VAL A 772 -5.64 -1.45 -27.75
N TYR A 773 -5.68 -1.35 -29.06
CA TYR A 773 -5.02 -0.27 -29.79
C TYR A 773 -5.62 1.10 -29.44
N PHE A 774 -6.94 1.19 -29.28
CA PHE A 774 -7.62 2.42 -28.88
C PHE A 774 -7.18 2.89 -27.49
N VAL A 775 -7.05 1.98 -26.51
CA VAL A 775 -6.64 2.32 -25.15
C VAL A 775 -5.16 2.72 -25.11
N LEU A 776 -4.29 1.98 -25.80
CA LEU A 776 -2.84 2.24 -25.82
C LEU A 776 -2.45 3.48 -26.62
N ASP A 777 -3.30 3.95 -27.57
CA ASP A 777 -3.11 5.22 -28.31
C ASP A 777 -3.47 6.41 -27.42
N ASP A 778 -2.74 6.58 -26.30
CA ASP A 778 -2.98 7.60 -25.28
C ASP A 778 -1.75 8.51 -25.15
N VAL A 779 -1.70 9.53 -26.01
CA VAL A 779 -0.58 10.50 -26.03
C VAL A 779 -0.58 11.43 -24.82
N ARG A 780 -1.71 11.59 -24.10
CA ARG A 780 -1.87 12.60 -23.05
C ARG A 780 -2.02 12.03 -21.64
N GLY A 781 -2.14 10.71 -21.50
CA GLY A 781 -2.46 10.06 -20.22
C GLY A 781 -3.92 10.26 -19.78
N GLU A 782 -4.81 10.54 -20.75
CA GLU A 782 -6.24 10.75 -20.48
C GLU A 782 -7.03 9.44 -20.34
N LYS A 783 -6.40 8.27 -20.62
CA LYS A 783 -7.07 6.95 -20.63
C LYS A 783 -6.58 6.04 -19.50
N GLU A 784 -6.11 6.60 -18.39
CA GLU A 784 -5.56 5.84 -17.26
C GLU A 784 -6.54 4.80 -16.74
N SER A 785 -7.80 5.21 -16.46
CA SER A 785 -8.84 4.31 -15.96
C SER A 785 -9.17 3.16 -16.92
N LEU A 786 -9.09 3.43 -18.25
CA LEU A 786 -9.30 2.38 -19.27
C LEU A 786 -8.13 1.37 -19.29
N LYS A 787 -6.89 1.84 -19.05
CA LYS A 787 -5.72 0.97 -18.94
C LYS A 787 -5.80 0.07 -17.73
N ASN A 788 -6.31 0.57 -16.60
CA ASN A 788 -6.49 -0.20 -15.38
C ASN A 788 -7.48 -1.37 -15.51
N CYS A 789 -8.35 -1.33 -16.53
CA CYS A 789 -9.30 -2.38 -16.86
C CYS A 789 -8.88 -3.22 -18.08
N LEU A 790 -7.71 -2.93 -18.69
CA LEU A 790 -7.31 -3.55 -19.94
C LEU A 790 -6.98 -5.03 -19.76
N SER A 791 -7.37 -5.85 -20.72
CA SER A 791 -6.90 -7.23 -20.91
C SER A 791 -6.42 -7.40 -22.33
N TYR A 792 -5.29 -8.08 -22.49
CA TYR A 792 -4.72 -8.41 -23.79
C TYR A 792 -5.24 -9.77 -24.29
N ASP A 793 -5.27 -9.94 -25.62
CA ASP A 793 -5.65 -11.20 -26.26
C ASP A 793 -4.43 -12.12 -26.42
N SER A 794 -3.25 -11.55 -26.76
CA SER A 794 -1.98 -12.26 -26.89
C SER A 794 -0.92 -11.62 -26.00
N GLU A 795 -0.55 -12.32 -24.93
CA GLU A 795 0.50 -11.88 -24.01
C GLU A 795 1.77 -12.70 -24.23
N ILE A 796 2.73 -12.16 -25.00
CA ILE A 796 4.04 -12.83 -25.18
C ILE A 796 4.94 -12.51 -23.98
N GLU A 797 5.62 -13.53 -23.43
CA GLU A 797 6.32 -13.42 -22.14
C GLU A 797 7.63 -14.20 -22.10
N ALA A 798 8.36 -14.04 -20.99
CA ALA A 798 9.53 -14.83 -20.65
C ALA A 798 9.16 -16.32 -20.49
N ILE A 799 10.15 -17.20 -20.65
CA ILE A 799 10.02 -18.62 -20.34
C ILE A 799 10.91 -18.99 -19.15
N TYR A 800 10.55 -20.05 -18.47
CA TYR A 800 11.21 -20.49 -17.23
C TYR A 800 11.67 -21.93 -17.37
N LEU A 801 12.95 -22.18 -17.05
CA LEU A 801 13.49 -23.53 -16.92
C LEU A 801 13.57 -23.86 -15.42
N LEU A 802 13.03 -25.00 -15.01
CA LEU A 802 13.01 -25.47 -13.62
C LEU A 802 13.63 -26.86 -13.54
N GLY A 803 14.50 -27.10 -12.56
CA GLY A 803 15.08 -28.43 -12.40
C GLY A 803 16.28 -28.55 -11.50
N ASP A 804 17.01 -29.65 -11.66
CA ASP A 804 18.19 -30.00 -10.88
C ASP A 804 19.47 -29.55 -11.59
N PHE A 805 19.76 -28.24 -11.51
CA PHE A 805 20.94 -27.61 -12.10
C PHE A 805 21.41 -26.42 -11.25
N GLY A 806 22.63 -25.96 -11.49
CA GLY A 806 23.12 -24.65 -11.10
C GLY A 806 23.06 -23.68 -12.27
N VAL A 807 23.03 -22.37 -11.98
CA VAL A 807 23.14 -21.30 -12.98
C VAL A 807 24.38 -20.48 -12.72
N LYS A 808 25.29 -20.43 -13.67
CA LYS A 808 26.52 -19.67 -13.61
C LYS A 808 26.52 -18.52 -14.59
N ASP A 809 26.96 -17.35 -14.13
CA ASP A 809 27.32 -16.21 -14.97
C ASP A 809 28.85 -16.07 -15.06
N LYS A 810 29.37 -15.69 -16.21
CA LYS A 810 30.81 -15.53 -16.45
C LYS A 810 31.37 -14.21 -15.91
N GLU A 811 30.54 -13.15 -15.85
CA GLU A 811 30.98 -11.79 -15.56
C GLU A 811 30.09 -11.09 -14.48
N LEU A 812 29.62 -11.85 -13.50
CA LEU A 812 28.79 -11.32 -12.40
C LEU A 812 29.58 -10.27 -11.59
N LYS A 813 29.06 -9.04 -11.49
CA LYS A 813 29.71 -7.93 -10.80
C LYS A 813 28.80 -7.39 -9.73
N PHE A 814 29.27 -7.29 -8.47
CA PHE A 814 28.53 -6.66 -7.39
C PHE A 814 28.72 -5.14 -7.42
N LYS A 815 27.62 -4.39 -7.51
CA LYS A 815 27.61 -2.93 -7.54
C LYS A 815 26.28 -2.38 -7.00
N ASP A 816 26.35 -1.33 -6.20
CA ASP A 816 25.18 -0.62 -5.66
C ASP A 816 24.15 -1.56 -4.99
N GLY A 817 24.65 -2.59 -4.26
CA GLY A 817 23.82 -3.53 -3.50
C GLY A 817 23.24 -4.69 -4.32
N CYS A 818 23.46 -4.77 -5.64
CA CYS A 818 23.01 -5.86 -6.50
C CYS A 818 24.12 -6.48 -7.35
N TYR A 819 23.84 -7.65 -7.91
CA TYR A 819 24.67 -8.31 -8.91
C TYR A 819 24.23 -7.91 -10.31
N LEU A 820 25.18 -7.40 -11.10
CA LEU A 820 24.97 -7.05 -12.49
C LEU A 820 25.52 -8.15 -13.40
N SER A 821 24.78 -8.47 -14.47
CA SER A 821 25.09 -9.48 -15.48
C SER A 821 24.85 -8.95 -16.89
N ASP A 822 25.60 -9.40 -17.86
CA ASP A 822 25.38 -9.15 -19.29
C ASP A 822 24.40 -10.16 -19.94
N GLY A 823 23.95 -11.17 -19.19
CA GLY A 823 23.04 -12.21 -19.68
C GLY A 823 23.74 -13.46 -20.21
N SER A 824 25.03 -13.66 -19.94
CA SER A 824 25.81 -14.83 -20.37
C SER A 824 25.66 -16.01 -19.40
N TYR A 825 24.44 -16.57 -19.29
CA TYR A 825 24.14 -17.68 -18.36
C TYR A 825 24.41 -19.06 -18.94
N GLU A 826 24.93 -19.96 -18.07
CA GLU A 826 25.08 -21.38 -18.38
C GLU A 826 24.48 -22.27 -17.30
N LEU A 827 23.76 -23.32 -17.72
CA LEU A 827 23.34 -24.39 -16.83
C LEU A 827 24.55 -25.26 -16.45
N THR A 828 24.76 -25.46 -15.16
CA THR A 828 25.84 -26.27 -14.60
C THR A 828 25.32 -27.43 -13.77
N ALA A 829 26.20 -28.29 -13.27
CA ALA A 829 25.81 -29.32 -12.30
C ALA A 829 25.13 -28.70 -11.04
N PRO A 830 24.24 -29.43 -10.39
CA PRO A 830 23.62 -29.00 -9.14
C PRO A 830 24.68 -28.72 -8.07
N VAL A 831 24.46 -27.65 -7.29
CA VAL A 831 25.33 -27.28 -6.17
C VAL A 831 24.93 -28.09 -4.93
N SER A 832 25.88 -28.84 -4.35
CA SER A 832 25.67 -29.69 -3.16
C SER A 832 26.26 -29.08 -1.86
N GLU A 833 27.07 -28.04 -1.95
CA GLU A 833 27.73 -27.35 -0.85
C GLU A 833 27.89 -25.88 -1.14
N ILE A 834 27.67 -25.01 -0.16
CA ILE A 834 27.84 -23.56 -0.25
C ILE A 834 28.78 -23.03 0.83
N LEU A 835 29.33 -21.83 0.62
CA LEU A 835 30.06 -21.06 1.63
C LEU A 835 29.10 -20.02 2.25
N ALA A 836 29.00 -20.01 3.57
CA ALA A 836 28.07 -19.14 4.30
C ALA A 836 28.34 -17.64 4.06
N GLU A 837 29.63 -17.27 3.92
CA GLU A 837 30.09 -15.89 3.75
C GLU A 837 29.85 -15.33 2.33
N ARG A 838 29.38 -16.17 1.41
CA ARG A 838 29.05 -15.76 0.03
C ARG A 838 27.57 -15.92 -0.22
N PRO A 839 26.90 -14.95 -0.87
CA PRO A 839 25.51 -15.13 -1.26
C PRO A 839 25.33 -16.36 -2.16
N LEU A 840 24.20 -17.06 -1.96
CA LEU A 840 23.82 -18.21 -2.80
C LEU A 840 23.64 -17.78 -4.26
N THR A 841 23.23 -16.53 -4.49
CA THR A 841 23.14 -15.89 -5.82
C THR A 841 24.42 -16.05 -6.63
N GLU A 842 25.62 -16.00 -6.01
CA GLU A 842 26.91 -16.24 -6.66
C GLU A 842 27.26 -17.73 -6.81
N GLN A 843 26.57 -18.60 -6.09
CA GLN A 843 26.93 -20.01 -5.91
C GLN A 843 25.98 -20.94 -6.66
N GLY A 844 25.50 -20.54 -7.82
CA GLY A 844 24.64 -21.36 -8.66
C GLY A 844 23.14 -21.12 -8.50
N TYR A 845 22.70 -20.20 -7.66
CA TYR A 845 21.31 -19.90 -7.35
C TYR A 845 20.90 -18.49 -7.80
N LEU A 846 21.31 -18.09 -9.02
CA LEU A 846 21.14 -16.72 -9.53
C LEU A 846 19.67 -16.30 -9.69
N PHE A 847 18.83 -17.19 -10.27
CA PHE A 847 17.39 -16.96 -10.49
C PHE A 847 16.51 -17.68 -9.45
N PHE A 848 17.08 -18.14 -8.36
CA PHE A 848 16.38 -19.00 -7.41
C PHE A 848 15.21 -18.28 -6.72
N ALA A 849 14.05 -18.93 -6.72
CA ALA A 849 12.88 -18.57 -5.94
C ALA A 849 12.28 -19.81 -5.27
N GLY A 850 12.17 -19.80 -3.95
CA GLY A 850 11.71 -20.94 -3.18
C GLY A 850 12.46 -21.09 -1.85
N HIS A 851 12.63 -22.32 -1.38
CA HIS A 851 13.39 -22.59 -0.16
C HIS A 851 14.55 -23.56 -0.38
N ILE A 852 15.62 -23.38 0.37
CA ILE A 852 16.81 -24.24 0.40
C ILE A 852 17.13 -24.62 1.86
N VAL A 853 17.33 -25.93 2.10
CA VAL A 853 17.68 -26.48 3.40
C VAL A 853 19.18 -26.68 3.48
N LEU A 854 19.82 -25.99 4.39
CA LEU A 854 21.25 -26.02 4.64
C LEU A 854 21.53 -26.73 5.96
N GLY A 855 22.56 -27.58 6.02
CA GLY A 855 22.94 -28.31 7.21
C GLY A 855 24.43 -28.17 7.54
N LYS A 856 24.75 -28.00 8.83
CA LYS A 856 26.10 -27.91 9.37
C LYS A 856 26.14 -28.39 10.82
N LYS A 857 27.23 -29.02 11.21
CA LYS A 857 27.52 -29.33 12.62
C LYS A 857 28.16 -28.13 13.30
N VAL A 858 27.61 -27.73 14.44
CA VAL A 858 28.06 -26.60 15.27
C VAL A 858 28.13 -27.01 16.74
N VAL A 859 29.05 -26.42 17.50
CA VAL A 859 29.08 -26.59 18.97
C VAL A 859 28.17 -25.51 19.57
N ILE A 860 27.24 -25.93 20.45
CA ILE A 860 26.37 -25.00 21.18
C ILE A 860 26.73 -25.13 22.68
N ASP A 861 27.28 -24.08 23.26
CA ASP A 861 27.66 -24.01 24.67
C ASP A 861 27.08 -22.73 25.32
N LYS A 862 27.27 -22.58 26.63
CA LYS A 862 26.73 -21.44 27.39
C LYS A 862 27.36 -20.08 27.03
N GLU A 863 28.50 -20.08 26.36
CA GLU A 863 29.18 -18.86 25.90
C GLU A 863 28.74 -18.50 24.48
N HIS A 864 28.29 -19.50 23.69
CA HIS A 864 27.89 -19.36 22.29
C HIS A 864 26.57 -20.11 22.04
N ASP A 865 25.44 -19.50 22.39
CA ASP A 865 24.10 -20.07 22.28
C ASP A 865 23.13 -19.15 21.50
N ALA A 866 23.60 -18.02 20.96
CA ALA A 866 22.82 -17.14 20.11
C ALA A 866 23.06 -17.47 18.64
N LEU A 867 22.00 -17.87 17.91
CA LEU A 867 22.02 -17.97 16.47
C LEU A 867 21.69 -16.60 15.87
N VAL A 868 22.60 -16.04 15.04
CA VAL A 868 22.40 -14.76 14.37
C VAL A 868 22.47 -14.93 12.86
N LEU A 869 21.34 -14.69 12.16
CA LEU A 869 21.22 -14.77 10.71
C LEU A 869 21.27 -13.35 10.12
N SER A 870 22.44 -12.88 9.72
CA SER A 870 22.64 -11.52 9.20
C SER A 870 22.45 -11.40 7.67
N GLY A 871 22.15 -12.53 6.99
CA GLY A 871 21.99 -12.58 5.53
C GLY A 871 20.67 -11.99 5.03
N ARG A 872 20.54 -11.87 3.71
CA ARG A 872 19.29 -11.44 3.05
C ARG A 872 18.47 -12.67 2.65
N HIS A 873 17.37 -12.87 3.34
CA HIS A 873 16.36 -13.91 3.09
C HIS A 873 15.00 -13.43 3.61
N ALA A 874 13.92 -14.05 3.16
CA ALA A 874 12.58 -13.67 3.62
C ALA A 874 12.26 -14.29 4.98
N VAL A 875 12.44 -15.62 5.11
CA VAL A 875 12.15 -16.39 6.34
C VAL A 875 13.25 -17.43 6.53
N ALA A 876 13.53 -17.78 7.78
CA ALA A 876 14.41 -18.90 8.11
C ALA A 876 13.75 -19.84 9.12
N ASP A 877 13.59 -21.13 8.76
CA ASP A 877 13.18 -22.18 9.70
C ASP A 877 14.40 -22.85 10.30
N VAL A 878 14.49 -22.86 11.61
CA VAL A 878 15.65 -23.41 12.36
C VAL A 878 15.26 -24.71 13.03
N SER A 879 16.11 -25.73 12.87
CA SER A 879 16.03 -27.02 13.56
C SER A 879 17.38 -27.42 14.12
N VAL A 880 17.40 -28.05 15.30
CA VAL A 880 18.59 -28.61 15.94
C VAL A 880 18.35 -30.10 16.17
N ASP A 881 19.28 -30.97 15.72
CA ASP A 881 19.19 -32.42 15.77
C ASP A 881 17.84 -32.98 15.24
N GLY A 882 17.37 -32.38 14.15
CA GLY A 882 16.09 -32.76 13.52
C GLY A 882 14.83 -32.25 14.25
N LYS A 883 14.98 -31.54 15.39
CA LYS A 883 13.87 -30.95 16.13
C LYS A 883 13.67 -29.50 15.67
N PHE A 884 12.47 -29.19 15.14
CA PHE A 884 12.09 -27.83 14.81
C PHE A 884 12.10 -26.93 16.05
N VAL A 885 12.72 -25.77 15.93
CA VAL A 885 12.83 -24.77 17.01
C VAL A 885 11.92 -23.58 16.72
N ARG A 886 12.12 -22.88 15.57
CA ARG A 886 11.36 -21.67 15.24
C ARG A 886 11.43 -21.32 13.75
N SER A 887 10.38 -20.66 13.25
CA SER A 887 10.42 -19.84 12.03
C SER A 887 10.75 -18.40 12.40
N MET A 888 11.83 -17.86 11.86
CA MET A 888 12.28 -16.48 12.07
C MET A 888 11.73 -15.59 10.93
N LEU A 889 10.74 -14.75 11.24
CA LEU A 889 10.12 -13.82 10.29
C LEU A 889 10.58 -12.38 10.47
N PHE A 890 10.66 -11.90 11.71
CA PHE A 890 10.82 -10.47 12.02
C PHE A 890 12.15 -10.12 12.69
N GLY A 891 12.85 -11.09 13.21
CA GLY A 891 14.14 -10.92 13.86
C GLY A 891 15.22 -11.77 13.22
N ASN A 892 16.46 -11.42 13.49
CA ASN A 892 17.63 -12.14 12.99
C ASN A 892 18.35 -12.98 14.07
N THR A 893 17.87 -12.96 15.31
CA THR A 893 18.52 -13.62 16.45
C THR A 893 17.56 -14.63 17.09
N LEU A 894 18.07 -15.84 17.38
CA LEU A 894 17.34 -16.90 18.06
C LEU A 894 18.19 -17.47 19.21
N ASP A 895 17.58 -17.54 20.41
CA ASP A 895 18.17 -18.19 21.59
C ASP A 895 18.10 -19.72 21.44
N LEU A 896 19.25 -20.37 21.47
CA LEU A 896 19.45 -21.83 21.48
C LEU A 896 20.00 -22.35 22.82
N SER A 897 19.87 -21.60 23.91
CA SER A 897 20.36 -21.99 25.25
C SER A 897 19.82 -23.34 25.75
N ALA A 898 18.62 -23.74 25.25
CA ALA A 898 18.06 -25.07 25.53
C ALA A 898 18.91 -26.24 25.00
N PHE A 899 19.84 -25.98 24.07
CA PHE A 899 20.76 -26.95 23.46
C PHE A 899 22.23 -26.73 23.91
N ALA A 900 22.49 -25.77 24.82
CA ALA A 900 23.83 -25.35 25.23
C ALA A 900 24.49 -26.33 26.23
N ASP A 901 24.75 -27.56 25.80
CA ASP A 901 25.37 -28.62 26.59
C ASP A 901 26.87 -28.80 26.32
N GLY A 902 27.45 -28.01 25.39
CA GLY A 902 28.86 -28.05 25.00
C GLY A 902 29.21 -29.12 23.99
N ASN A 903 28.20 -29.85 23.45
CA ASN A 903 28.39 -30.87 22.43
C ASN A 903 28.20 -30.29 21.00
N GLU A 904 28.57 -31.12 20.00
CA GLU A 904 28.33 -30.87 18.61
C GLU A 904 26.90 -31.25 18.27
N HIS A 905 26.11 -30.31 17.66
CA HIS A 905 24.74 -30.48 17.23
C HIS A 905 24.61 -30.33 15.72
N GLU A 906 23.68 -31.04 15.10
CA GLU A 906 23.32 -30.84 13.69
C GLU A 906 22.35 -29.66 13.57
N LEU A 907 22.86 -28.49 13.16
CA LEU A 907 22.04 -27.31 12.87
C LEU A 907 21.54 -27.38 11.44
N THR A 908 20.23 -27.29 11.25
CA THR A 908 19.57 -27.25 9.93
C THR A 908 18.76 -25.98 9.78
N ILE A 909 18.98 -25.24 8.69
CA ILE A 909 18.29 -23.98 8.40
C ILE A 909 17.64 -24.07 7.01
N ALA A 910 16.31 -23.92 6.94
CA ALA A 910 15.61 -23.74 5.68
C ALA A 910 15.44 -22.24 5.42
N LEU A 911 16.14 -21.72 4.41
CA LEU A 911 16.06 -20.33 3.98
C LEU A 911 15.05 -20.18 2.86
N TYR A 912 14.10 -19.26 3.01
CA TYR A 912 13.13 -18.85 1.99
C TYR A 912 13.61 -17.57 1.31
N SER A 913 13.66 -17.56 -0.01
CA SER A 913 14.01 -16.39 -0.81
C SER A 913 12.80 -15.47 -1.04
N GLY A 914 13.02 -14.31 -1.68
CA GLY A 914 12.00 -13.60 -2.45
C GLY A 914 11.92 -14.13 -3.89
N ASN A 915 10.99 -13.56 -4.69
CA ASN A 915 10.82 -13.91 -6.11
C ASN A 915 11.49 -12.89 -7.06
N ARG A 916 12.19 -11.88 -6.57
CA ARG A 916 12.81 -10.80 -7.37
C ARG A 916 13.76 -11.34 -8.45
N ASN A 917 14.54 -12.35 -8.11
CA ASN A 917 15.48 -12.96 -9.03
C ASN A 917 14.81 -13.89 -10.07
N LEU A 918 13.52 -14.19 -9.91
CA LEU A 918 12.73 -14.98 -10.86
C LEU A 918 11.87 -14.12 -11.78
N TYR A 919 11.20 -13.08 -11.21
CA TYR A 919 10.22 -12.28 -11.95
C TYR A 919 10.68 -10.85 -12.26
N GLY A 920 11.81 -10.40 -11.71
CA GLY A 920 12.35 -9.05 -11.97
C GLY A 920 11.80 -7.98 -11.01
N PRO A 921 11.96 -6.70 -11.37
CA PRO A 921 12.45 -6.14 -12.64
C PRO A 921 13.95 -6.37 -12.86
N PHE A 922 14.33 -7.03 -13.95
CA PHE A 922 15.75 -7.35 -14.24
C PHE A 922 16.52 -6.16 -14.80
N HIS A 923 15.87 -5.32 -15.61
CA HIS A 923 16.48 -4.28 -16.44
C HIS A 923 16.30 -2.87 -15.86
N CYS A 924 16.14 -2.74 -14.56
CA CYS A 924 16.02 -1.45 -13.90
C CYS A 924 17.38 -0.88 -13.48
N LYS A 925 17.68 0.40 -13.80
CA LYS A 925 18.91 1.10 -13.39
C LYS A 925 18.99 1.30 -11.89
N THR A 926 17.89 1.57 -11.25
CA THR A 926 17.79 1.69 -9.81
C THR A 926 17.77 0.29 -9.23
N TYR A 927 18.66 0.02 -8.30
CA TYR A 927 18.84 -1.30 -7.68
C TYR A 927 17.53 -1.81 -7.04
N GLU A 928 16.96 -1.02 -6.15
CA GLU A 928 15.66 -1.24 -5.56
C GLU A 928 14.89 0.06 -5.61
N PRO A 929 13.97 0.22 -6.56
CA PRO A 929 13.06 1.35 -6.51
C PRO A 929 12.25 1.30 -5.22
N LEU A 930 12.05 2.45 -4.60
CA LEU A 930 11.28 2.59 -3.36
C LEU A 930 9.80 2.21 -3.57
N ALA A 931 9.34 2.31 -4.81
CA ALA A 931 8.06 1.81 -5.27
C ALA A 931 8.25 1.08 -6.61
N VAL A 932 7.83 -0.19 -6.68
CA VAL A 932 7.94 -1.06 -7.86
C VAL A 932 6.58 -1.17 -8.53
N GLY A 933 6.44 -0.56 -9.70
CA GLY A 933 5.24 -0.67 -10.52
C GLY A 933 5.52 -1.29 -11.90
N PRO A 934 4.50 -1.46 -12.74
CA PRO A 934 4.65 -2.01 -14.09
C PRO A 934 5.75 -1.33 -14.91
N GLN A 935 5.92 -0.01 -14.76
CA GLN A 935 6.92 0.79 -15.45
C GLN A 935 8.39 0.38 -15.17
N ASN A 936 8.66 -0.29 -14.05
CA ASN A 936 10.03 -0.75 -13.71
C ASN A 936 10.41 -2.02 -14.46
N PHE A 937 9.43 -2.75 -14.98
CA PHE A 937 9.62 -3.96 -15.78
C PHE A 937 9.69 -3.65 -17.28
N ASP A 938 9.39 -2.43 -17.68
CA ASP A 938 9.21 -2.04 -19.07
C ASP A 938 10.34 -1.09 -19.51
N PHE A 939 10.75 -1.21 -20.78
CA PHE A 939 11.70 -0.29 -21.38
C PHE A 939 11.03 1.06 -21.77
N ILE A 940 9.72 1.08 -21.97
CA ILE A 940 8.93 2.29 -22.26
C ILE A 940 8.71 3.14 -21.01
N GLY A 941 8.79 2.54 -19.84
CA GLY A 941 8.93 3.23 -18.53
C GLY A 941 7.74 3.98 -17.98
N THR A 942 6.72 4.25 -18.75
CA THR A 942 5.50 4.86 -18.24
C THR A 942 4.34 4.48 -19.15
N TRP A 943 3.17 4.35 -18.57
CA TRP A 943 1.89 4.30 -19.29
C TRP A 943 1.68 5.52 -20.23
N LYS A 944 2.59 6.52 -20.24
CA LYS A 944 2.62 7.67 -21.17
C LYS A 944 3.41 7.42 -22.44
N GLY A 945 4.07 6.27 -22.58
CA GLY A 945 4.80 5.90 -23.81
C GLY A 945 6.17 6.54 -23.99
N TYR A 946 6.83 7.00 -22.91
CA TYR A 946 8.21 7.49 -22.94
C TYR A 946 9.19 6.35 -22.66
N GLU A 947 10.40 6.43 -23.26
CA GLU A 947 11.49 5.54 -22.84
C GLU A 947 11.73 5.67 -21.35
N SER A 948 11.84 4.52 -20.66
CA SER A 948 12.16 4.50 -19.24
C SER A 948 13.56 5.08 -19.02
N PRO A 949 13.71 6.16 -18.24
CA PRO A 949 15.03 6.67 -17.87
C PRO A 949 15.79 5.66 -16.99
N ASP A 950 15.07 4.69 -16.42
CA ASP A 950 15.60 3.67 -15.51
C ASP A 950 15.93 2.34 -16.19
N TYR A 951 15.60 2.17 -17.49
CA TYR A 951 15.92 0.98 -18.25
C TYR A 951 17.43 0.83 -18.50
N ARG A 952 17.94 -0.40 -18.43
CA ARG A 952 19.28 -0.79 -18.86
C ARG A 952 19.30 -2.17 -19.53
N GLU A 953 20.23 -2.40 -20.44
CA GLU A 953 20.39 -3.69 -21.14
C GLU A 953 20.88 -4.83 -20.22
N SER A 954 21.71 -4.52 -19.20
CA SER A 954 22.21 -5.51 -18.24
C SER A 954 21.13 -5.92 -17.25
N TYR A 955 21.25 -7.16 -16.78
CA TYR A 955 20.41 -7.70 -15.71
C TYR A 955 20.89 -7.24 -14.32
N SER A 956 19.96 -7.18 -13.37
CA SER A 956 20.27 -6.99 -11.95
C SER A 956 19.59 -8.06 -11.10
N PHE A 957 20.34 -8.58 -10.11
CA PHE A 957 19.87 -9.58 -9.15
C PHE A 957 20.15 -9.15 -7.73
N VAL A 958 19.26 -9.48 -6.80
CA VAL A 958 19.43 -9.20 -5.38
C VAL A 958 20.20 -10.35 -4.70
N PRO A 959 21.00 -10.06 -3.67
CA PRO A 959 21.65 -11.10 -2.88
C PRO A 959 20.60 -12.00 -2.19
N PHE A 960 20.87 -13.31 -2.16
CA PHE A 960 20.20 -14.28 -1.31
C PHE A 960 21.28 -14.97 -0.48
N SER A 961 21.26 -14.87 0.87
CA SER A 961 22.39 -15.26 1.72
C SER A 961 21.98 -15.70 3.12
N LEU A 962 22.83 -16.57 3.74
CA LEU A 962 22.69 -17.02 5.12
C LEU A 962 23.21 -15.96 6.11
N ILE A 963 24.43 -15.48 5.87
CA ILE A 963 25.06 -14.41 6.66
C ILE A 963 25.53 -13.29 5.73
N ARG A 964 25.67 -12.09 6.29
CA ARG A 964 26.22 -10.91 5.61
C ARG A 964 27.68 -10.74 6.04
N LYS A 965 28.56 -10.49 5.09
CA LYS A 965 29.95 -10.12 5.34
C LYS A 965 30.08 -8.66 5.67
#